data_115c12a3f8139036ebf229f4b4d2e9b4
#
_entry.id   115c12a3f8139036ebf229f4b4d2e9b4
#
_cell.length_a   1.000
_cell.length_b   1.000
_cell.length_c   1.000
_cell.angle_alpha   90.00
_cell.angle_beta   90.00
_cell.angle_gamma   90.00
#
_symmetry.space_group_name_H-M   'P 1'
#
loop_
_entity.id
_entity.type
_entity.pdbx_description
1 polymer ?
#
loop_
_entity_poly.entity_id
_entity_poly.type
_entity_poly.pdbx_seq_one_letter_code
_entity_poly.pdbx_strand_id
1 'polypeptide(L)'
;MSVDILKRKETHFILWRPRNTNPVPRLVIGQFRSGNPPGLVNVQVIELVQSPASPDLWEKPAGECNLEEGEVYHYWFEVMDSDPYRNIHSPIRCTDPLAWTVDWRLLAPRLPDPYSEDDRDPAGVVMYQNGRLLSCDPGGETIDWNDDANLNTLPPNNRLVIYELPTSWSRTGQAGGVEIGVGTFRDVIALIDRDVAPANFAGILALEQGRAHLEDLGVNALELLPPADSFVEREWGYATSNYFAPDYDLGFPEGNSSPTASLDLVGLVKSCHRHGMRFFDDMVMAFATRYSYQNINYLDFHVQANSNDPEEYFIDASGNRRRRDGFGGDLFKYNLRIRSYDPVSGSMKDMVPARQLMQAYLARWMVDFRIDGIRMDSIENIGNWDFVGEFKDHAREIWQDRWERESPDAAGADERFLVVGEELAVPIALITQNRLDGLWNENFKRMVRSAILGQSDEKEPSFEWTVRKLIDCRLMGFQDCSQAVNYITSHDVEGFRNERLFNFLVNNQVSVEREKRIKLAFACLLTSVGVPMILAGEEFADQHDLVIHDKKQVDPVNYDRLEDPWRMDIFEYVSRLVHFRTSYDALAVNDTDFIHVDFNEGKRVLVWQRGQKHTGSLVVVVANFSDWGTDTRNPNAEYVVHNWPPTPAGKNWRDVSQGRDIPPEWVGREPIYPWEAKVYALV
;
A
#
# COMPACT_ATOMS: atom_id res chain seq x y z
N MET A 1 6.27 20.07 -9.56
CA MET A 1 6.79 19.99 -10.98
C MET A 1 5.64 19.63 -11.91
N SER A 2 5.53 20.24 -13.09
CA SER A 2 4.41 20.00 -14.02
C SER A 2 4.86 19.04 -15.13
N VAL A 3 4.20 17.89 -15.28
CA VAL A 3 4.43 16.90 -16.33
C VAL A 3 3.71 17.34 -17.61
N ASP A 4 4.44 17.49 -18.72
CA ASP A 4 3.95 18.14 -19.95
C ASP A 4 2.72 17.44 -20.56
N ILE A 5 2.73 16.11 -20.65
CA ILE A 5 1.62 15.37 -21.26
C ILE A 5 0.31 15.51 -20.45
N LEU A 6 0.39 15.56 -19.12
CA LEU A 6 -0.79 15.75 -18.26
C LEU A 6 -1.36 17.17 -18.44
N LYS A 7 -0.48 18.18 -18.53
CA LYS A 7 -0.88 19.56 -18.80
C LYS A 7 -1.51 19.74 -20.19
N ARG A 8 -0.94 19.09 -21.22
CA ARG A 8 -1.51 19.11 -22.58
C ARG A 8 -2.88 18.47 -22.64
N LYS A 9 -3.07 17.37 -21.89
CA LYS A 9 -4.35 16.68 -21.80
C LYS A 9 -5.49 17.56 -21.29
N GLU A 10 -5.20 18.60 -20.54
CA GLU A 10 -6.22 19.57 -20.10
C GLU A 10 -6.86 20.37 -21.26
N THR A 11 -6.23 20.40 -22.41
CA THR A 11 -6.73 21.17 -23.59
C THR A 11 -6.87 20.34 -24.84
N HIS A 12 -6.34 19.13 -24.86
CA HIS A 12 -6.33 18.26 -26.04
C HIS A 12 -6.65 16.81 -25.66
N PHE A 13 -7.34 16.10 -26.52
CA PHE A 13 -7.28 14.64 -26.53
C PHE A 13 -5.94 14.24 -27.11
N ILE A 14 -5.15 13.47 -26.36
CA ILE A 14 -3.75 13.15 -26.66
C ILE A 14 -3.52 11.65 -26.62
N LEU A 15 -2.86 11.14 -27.66
CA LEU A 15 -2.36 9.78 -27.71
C LEU A 15 -0.85 9.78 -28.02
N TRP A 16 -0.05 9.31 -27.09
CA TRP A 16 1.37 9.12 -27.27
C TRP A 16 1.65 7.73 -27.86
N ARG A 17 2.24 7.70 -29.06
CA ARG A 17 2.58 6.46 -29.78
C ARG A 17 4.03 6.52 -30.26
N PRO A 18 5.02 6.25 -29.40
CA PRO A 18 6.42 6.25 -29.79
C PRO A 18 6.66 5.45 -31.06
N ARG A 19 7.38 6.03 -32.01
CA ARG A 19 7.79 5.44 -33.30
C ARG A 19 6.66 4.87 -34.19
N ASN A 20 5.41 5.07 -33.82
CA ASN A 20 4.26 4.54 -34.57
C ASN A 20 3.47 5.68 -35.20
N THR A 21 3.71 5.92 -36.49
CA THR A 21 3.15 7.03 -37.23
C THR A 21 1.95 6.67 -38.12
N ASN A 22 1.69 5.38 -38.36
CA ASN A 22 0.61 4.93 -39.23
C ASN A 22 -0.10 3.69 -38.65
N PRO A 23 -1.38 3.50 -38.92
CA PRO A 23 -2.31 4.47 -39.49
C PRO A 23 -2.67 5.57 -38.49
N VAL A 24 -3.30 6.65 -39.01
CA VAL A 24 -3.79 7.77 -38.20
C VAL A 24 -4.79 7.27 -37.17
N PRO A 25 -4.58 7.53 -35.85
CA PRO A 25 -5.55 7.16 -34.83
C PRO A 25 -6.78 8.06 -34.85
N ARG A 26 -7.90 7.54 -34.34
CA ARG A 26 -9.15 8.30 -34.25
C ARG A 26 -9.64 8.40 -32.83
N LEU A 27 -10.22 9.50 -32.46
CA LEU A 27 -10.99 9.71 -31.24
C LEU A 27 -12.44 9.30 -31.51
N VAL A 28 -12.99 8.41 -30.69
CA VAL A 28 -14.43 8.08 -30.68
C VAL A 28 -14.99 8.61 -29.37
N ILE A 29 -15.88 9.62 -29.46
CA ILE A 29 -16.37 10.35 -28.30
C ILE A 29 -17.87 10.57 -28.37
N GLY A 30 -18.55 10.56 -27.22
CA GLY A 30 -19.99 10.84 -27.12
C GLY A 30 -20.44 10.98 -25.67
N GLN A 31 -21.71 11.21 -25.47
CA GLN A 31 -22.33 11.31 -24.15
C GLN A 31 -22.92 9.98 -23.73
N PHE A 32 -22.80 9.63 -22.46
CA PHE A 32 -23.33 8.40 -21.89
C PHE A 32 -24.88 8.40 -21.91
N ARG A 33 -25.43 7.29 -22.36
CA ARG A 33 -26.87 7.01 -22.25
C ARG A 33 -27.09 5.74 -21.46
N SER A 34 -27.80 5.85 -20.35
CA SER A 34 -28.26 4.70 -19.59
C SER A 34 -29.21 3.83 -20.42
N GLY A 35 -29.20 2.53 -20.19
CA GLY A 35 -30.04 1.56 -20.90
C GLY A 35 -29.53 0.14 -20.71
N ASN A 36 -30.19 -0.84 -21.35
CA ASN A 36 -29.75 -2.22 -21.37
C ASN A 36 -29.67 -2.71 -22.84
N PRO A 37 -28.45 -2.76 -23.45
CA PRO A 37 -27.19 -2.32 -22.91
C PRO A 37 -27.06 -0.77 -22.86
N PRO A 38 -26.16 -0.24 -22.04
CA PRO A 38 -25.80 1.18 -22.06
C PRO A 38 -25.07 1.52 -23.37
N GLY A 39 -25.01 2.80 -23.72
CA GLY A 39 -24.37 3.20 -24.96
C GLY A 39 -24.04 4.69 -25.02
N LEU A 40 -23.48 5.15 -26.15
CA LEU A 40 -23.23 6.54 -26.43
C LEU A 40 -24.31 7.14 -27.33
N VAL A 41 -24.63 8.40 -27.06
CA VAL A 41 -25.38 9.29 -28.00
C VAL A 41 -24.46 10.42 -28.46
N ASN A 42 -24.87 11.11 -29.51
CA ASN A 42 -24.11 12.22 -30.12
C ASN A 42 -22.67 11.83 -30.47
N VAL A 43 -22.49 10.60 -30.97
CA VAL A 43 -21.18 10.01 -31.23
C VAL A 43 -20.48 10.76 -32.37
N GLN A 44 -19.24 11.14 -32.11
CA GLN A 44 -18.31 11.69 -33.09
C GLN A 44 -17.12 10.73 -33.25
N VAL A 45 -16.62 10.64 -34.49
CA VAL A 45 -15.38 9.94 -34.81
C VAL A 45 -14.46 10.96 -35.50
N ILE A 46 -13.36 11.30 -34.83
CA ILE A 46 -12.49 12.41 -35.18
C ILE A 46 -11.08 11.89 -35.42
N GLU A 47 -10.47 12.17 -36.58
CA GLU A 47 -9.05 11.85 -36.79
C GLU A 47 -8.17 12.77 -35.95
N LEU A 48 -7.18 12.17 -35.29
CA LEU A 48 -6.13 12.92 -34.60
C LEU A 48 -5.09 13.42 -35.64
N VAL A 49 -4.37 14.45 -35.25
CA VAL A 49 -3.26 14.98 -36.05
C VAL A 49 -1.97 14.86 -35.31
N GLN A 50 -0.86 14.73 -36.01
CA GLN A 50 0.46 14.74 -35.37
C GLN A 50 0.70 16.11 -34.74
N SER A 51 1.16 16.11 -33.50
CA SER A 51 1.52 17.33 -32.79
C SER A 51 2.70 18.01 -33.47
N PRO A 52 2.69 19.37 -33.60
CA PRO A 52 3.87 20.10 -34.01
C PRO A 52 5.11 19.85 -33.10
N ALA A 53 4.89 19.43 -31.89
CA ALA A 53 5.97 19.14 -30.93
C ALA A 53 6.69 17.83 -31.25
N SER A 54 5.99 16.82 -31.80
CA SER A 54 6.57 15.50 -32.08
C SER A 54 5.68 14.67 -33.01
N PRO A 55 6.26 13.94 -33.98
CA PRO A 55 5.51 12.99 -34.80
C PRO A 55 4.95 11.79 -34.02
N ASP A 56 5.45 11.54 -32.81
CA ASP A 56 5.02 10.43 -31.96
C ASP A 56 3.80 10.79 -31.08
N LEU A 57 3.44 12.07 -31.04
CA LEU A 57 2.31 12.58 -30.28
C LEU A 57 1.16 12.91 -31.21
N TRP A 58 0.02 12.31 -30.97
CA TRP A 58 -1.20 12.53 -31.72
C TRP A 58 -2.19 13.31 -30.87
N GLU A 59 -2.79 14.36 -31.41
CA GLU A 59 -3.63 15.25 -30.61
C GLU A 59 -4.81 15.82 -31.39
N LYS A 60 -5.85 16.24 -30.65
CA LYS A 60 -6.96 17.03 -31.15
C LYS A 60 -7.36 18.07 -30.10
N PRO A 61 -7.33 19.38 -30.42
CA PRO A 61 -7.80 20.40 -29.49
C PRO A 61 -9.26 20.15 -29.08
N ALA A 62 -9.57 20.19 -27.80
CA ALA A 62 -10.91 19.95 -27.26
C ALA A 62 -11.94 20.96 -27.85
N GLY A 63 -11.54 22.22 -28.00
CA GLY A 63 -12.38 23.26 -28.58
C GLY A 63 -12.73 23.04 -30.07
N GLU A 64 -12.09 22.09 -30.77
CA GLU A 64 -12.40 21.70 -32.15
C GLU A 64 -13.27 20.42 -32.24
N CYS A 65 -13.71 19.88 -31.13
CA CYS A 65 -14.46 18.61 -31.06
C CYS A 65 -15.99 18.82 -30.97
N ASN A 66 -16.51 20.04 -31.15
CA ASN A 66 -17.93 20.35 -30.98
C ASN A 66 -18.55 19.85 -29.70
N LEU A 67 -17.85 20.06 -28.56
CA LEU A 67 -18.29 19.68 -27.23
C LEU A 67 -19.14 20.79 -26.61
N GLU A 68 -20.14 20.40 -25.82
CA GLU A 68 -21.01 21.32 -25.11
C GLU A 68 -20.45 21.66 -23.74
N GLU A 69 -20.58 22.90 -23.30
CA GLU A 69 -20.05 23.42 -22.04
C GLU A 69 -20.72 22.78 -20.84
N GLY A 70 -19.91 22.27 -19.90
CA GLY A 70 -20.36 21.63 -18.67
C GLY A 70 -20.77 20.15 -18.82
N GLU A 71 -20.70 19.60 -20.04
CA GLU A 71 -21.12 18.23 -20.31
C GLU A 71 -19.99 17.21 -20.09
N VAL A 72 -20.37 15.98 -19.70
CA VAL A 72 -19.48 14.84 -19.51
C VAL A 72 -19.46 13.98 -20.75
N TYR A 73 -18.25 13.61 -21.15
CA TYR A 73 -18.00 12.82 -22.35
C TYR A 73 -17.27 11.53 -22.03
N HIS A 74 -17.67 10.46 -22.73
CA HIS A 74 -17.02 9.16 -22.71
C HIS A 74 -16.32 8.93 -24.04
N TYR A 75 -15.11 8.36 -24.03
CA TYR A 75 -14.32 8.23 -25.24
C TYR A 75 -13.36 7.05 -25.23
N TRP A 76 -12.93 6.67 -26.43
CA TRP A 76 -11.83 5.74 -26.71
C TRP A 76 -10.93 6.29 -27.79
N PHE A 77 -9.72 5.77 -27.88
CA PHE A 77 -8.92 5.89 -29.10
C PHE A 77 -9.10 4.66 -29.96
N GLU A 78 -9.33 4.85 -31.25
CA GLU A 78 -9.37 3.78 -32.22
C GLU A 78 -8.01 3.74 -32.93
N VAL A 79 -7.32 2.58 -32.81
CA VAL A 79 -5.97 2.36 -33.31
C VAL A 79 -5.89 1.04 -34.06
N MET A 80 -4.86 0.86 -34.87
CA MET A 80 -4.53 -0.47 -35.40
C MET A 80 -3.91 -1.29 -34.29
N ASP A 81 -4.43 -2.50 -34.06
CA ASP A 81 -3.92 -3.42 -33.05
C ASP A 81 -2.45 -3.75 -33.27
N SER A 82 -1.63 -3.64 -32.23
CA SER A 82 -0.19 -3.93 -32.22
C SER A 82 0.21 -5.08 -31.31
N ASP A 83 -0.75 -5.77 -30.71
CA ASP A 83 -0.50 -6.95 -29.87
C ASP A 83 0.24 -8.04 -30.69
N PRO A 84 1.48 -8.42 -30.34
CA PRO A 84 2.23 -9.39 -31.12
C PRO A 84 1.68 -10.81 -31.03
N TYR A 85 0.80 -11.10 -30.09
CA TYR A 85 0.25 -12.44 -29.85
C TYR A 85 -1.13 -12.63 -30.49
N ARG A 86 -1.95 -11.58 -30.49
CA ARG A 86 -3.36 -11.64 -30.88
C ARG A 86 -3.72 -10.67 -32.00
N ASN A 87 -2.72 -10.03 -32.60
CA ASN A 87 -2.90 -8.98 -33.61
C ASN A 87 -3.87 -9.40 -34.74
N ILE A 88 -5.03 -8.80 -34.74
CA ILE A 88 -6.10 -9.05 -35.72
C ILE A 88 -5.95 -8.21 -37.00
N HIS A 89 -4.92 -7.36 -37.09
CA HIS A 89 -4.69 -6.42 -38.19
C HIS A 89 -5.92 -5.56 -38.54
N SER A 90 -6.69 -5.19 -37.52
CA SER A 90 -7.89 -4.38 -37.63
C SER A 90 -7.89 -3.23 -36.65
N PRO A 91 -8.60 -2.14 -36.93
CA PRO A 91 -8.82 -1.10 -35.94
C PRO A 91 -9.59 -1.62 -34.74
N ILE A 92 -9.11 -1.29 -33.54
CA ILE A 92 -9.75 -1.59 -32.25
C ILE A 92 -9.90 -0.32 -31.45
N ARG A 93 -10.87 -0.30 -30.54
CA ARG A 93 -11.05 0.81 -29.59
C ARG A 93 -10.42 0.47 -28.28
N CYS A 94 -9.47 1.29 -27.85
CA CYS A 94 -8.73 1.14 -26.61
C CYS A 94 -9.05 2.30 -25.67
N THR A 95 -9.05 2.03 -24.36
CA THR A 95 -9.03 3.10 -23.34
C THR A 95 -7.83 4.01 -23.57
N ASP A 96 -7.99 5.31 -23.34
CA ASP A 96 -6.85 6.24 -23.28
C ASP A 96 -5.86 5.78 -22.20
N PRO A 97 -4.59 5.49 -22.53
CA PRO A 97 -3.60 5.07 -21.56
C PRO A 97 -3.40 6.02 -20.39
N LEU A 98 -3.81 7.28 -20.55
CA LEU A 98 -3.72 8.35 -19.57
C LEU A 98 -5.11 8.76 -19.05
N ALA A 99 -6.13 7.91 -19.19
CA ALA A 99 -7.48 8.23 -18.73
C ALA A 99 -7.49 8.58 -17.23
N TRP A 100 -8.01 9.76 -16.91
CA TRP A 100 -8.12 10.21 -15.51
C TRP A 100 -9.17 9.44 -14.71
N THR A 101 -10.19 8.92 -15.42
CA THR A 101 -11.28 8.12 -14.90
C THR A 101 -11.76 7.18 -16.01
N VAL A 102 -12.22 6.00 -15.64
CA VAL A 102 -12.81 5.02 -16.55
C VAL A 102 -14.23 4.65 -16.11
N ASP A 103 -15.05 4.22 -17.07
CA ASP A 103 -16.42 3.78 -16.81
C ASP A 103 -16.67 2.39 -17.38
N TRP A 104 -16.59 1.37 -16.54
CA TRP A 104 -16.79 -0.03 -16.91
C TRP A 104 -18.24 -0.38 -17.28
N ARG A 105 -19.21 0.51 -17.04
CA ARG A 105 -20.57 0.36 -17.56
C ARG A 105 -20.61 0.48 -19.08
N LEU A 106 -19.60 1.10 -19.67
CA LEU A 106 -19.53 1.35 -21.11
C LEU A 106 -18.25 0.77 -21.70
N LEU A 107 -18.40 -0.39 -22.34
CA LEU A 107 -17.28 -1.14 -22.92
C LEU A 107 -17.16 -0.89 -24.43
N ALA A 108 -15.95 -0.93 -24.94
CA ALA A 108 -15.65 -0.94 -26.36
C ALA A 108 -16.40 -2.08 -27.09
N PRO A 109 -16.64 -1.98 -28.41
CA PRO A 109 -17.25 -3.06 -29.16
C PRO A 109 -16.49 -4.39 -29.02
N ARG A 110 -17.23 -5.50 -29.06
CA ARG A 110 -16.62 -6.83 -29.06
C ARG A 110 -15.58 -6.96 -30.17
N LEU A 111 -14.43 -7.49 -29.83
CA LEU A 111 -13.36 -7.79 -30.75
C LEU A 111 -13.56 -9.16 -31.40
N PRO A 112 -13.05 -9.37 -32.62
CA PRO A 112 -13.06 -10.71 -33.24
C PRO A 112 -12.08 -11.67 -32.54
N ASP A 113 -12.27 -12.97 -32.76
CA ASP A 113 -11.31 -13.96 -32.30
C ASP A 113 -9.86 -13.58 -32.69
N PRO A 114 -8.86 -13.77 -31.82
CA PRO A 114 -8.87 -14.57 -30.58
C PRO A 114 -9.18 -13.80 -29.30
N TYR A 115 -9.71 -12.59 -29.38
CA TYR A 115 -10.09 -11.80 -28.20
C TYR A 115 -11.37 -12.34 -27.55
N SER A 116 -11.42 -12.34 -26.23
CA SER A 116 -12.58 -12.71 -25.41
C SER A 116 -13.53 -11.53 -25.19
N GLU A 117 -14.70 -11.79 -24.59
CA GLU A 117 -15.60 -10.71 -24.16
C GLU A 117 -14.96 -9.83 -23.07
N ASP A 118 -14.13 -10.42 -22.22
CA ASP A 118 -13.44 -9.71 -21.15
C ASP A 118 -12.28 -8.82 -21.65
N ASP A 119 -11.84 -8.96 -22.89
CA ASP A 119 -10.80 -8.09 -23.47
C ASP A 119 -11.35 -6.72 -23.97
N ARG A 120 -12.57 -6.38 -23.62
CA ARG A 120 -13.21 -5.11 -24.00
C ARG A 120 -12.80 -4.00 -23.06
N ASP A 121 -12.26 -2.94 -23.59
CA ASP A 121 -11.79 -1.78 -22.83
C ASP A 121 -12.93 -0.87 -22.35
N PRO A 122 -12.89 -0.35 -21.12
CA PRO A 122 -13.84 0.65 -20.63
C PRO A 122 -13.64 1.99 -21.33
N ALA A 123 -14.65 2.86 -21.29
CA ALA A 123 -14.53 4.22 -21.79
C ALA A 123 -13.75 5.12 -20.82
N GLY A 124 -12.84 5.95 -21.34
CA GLY A 124 -12.30 7.09 -20.59
C GLY A 124 -13.37 8.18 -20.41
N VAL A 125 -13.27 8.96 -19.32
CA VAL A 125 -14.26 10.00 -18.97
C VAL A 125 -13.59 11.34 -18.78
N VAL A 126 -14.21 12.40 -19.32
CA VAL A 126 -13.79 13.80 -19.15
C VAL A 126 -15.00 14.73 -19.15
N MET A 127 -14.89 15.87 -18.45
CA MET A 127 -15.82 16.99 -18.59
C MET A 127 -15.20 18.08 -19.46
N TYR A 128 -16.00 18.70 -20.30
CA TYR A 128 -15.57 19.87 -21.09
C TYR A 128 -16.07 21.16 -20.44
N GLN A 129 -15.15 22.05 -20.08
CA GLN A 129 -15.52 23.32 -19.46
C GLN A 129 -14.50 24.43 -19.80
N ASN A 130 -14.99 25.58 -20.23
CA ASN A 130 -14.18 26.77 -20.56
C ASN A 130 -13.03 26.49 -21.57
N GLY A 131 -13.29 25.65 -22.56
CA GLY A 131 -12.28 25.25 -23.54
C GLY A 131 -11.27 24.20 -23.04
N ARG A 132 -11.48 23.62 -21.86
CA ARG A 132 -10.58 22.66 -21.25
C ARG A 132 -11.29 21.34 -20.96
N LEU A 133 -10.48 20.29 -20.89
CA LEU A 133 -10.89 18.99 -20.38
C LEU A 133 -10.55 18.94 -18.90
N LEU A 134 -11.51 18.54 -18.09
CA LEU A 134 -11.36 18.38 -16.65
C LEU A 134 -11.47 16.89 -16.27
N SER A 135 -10.68 16.50 -15.30
CA SER A 135 -10.87 15.22 -14.60
C SER A 135 -12.19 15.26 -13.84
N CYS A 136 -13.05 14.28 -14.08
CA CYS A 136 -14.31 14.12 -13.34
C CYS A 136 -14.69 12.65 -13.25
N ASP A 137 -15.56 12.32 -12.31
CA ASP A 137 -16.25 11.04 -12.27
C ASP A 137 -17.38 10.99 -13.32
N PRO A 138 -17.91 9.83 -13.70
CA PRO A 138 -18.92 9.70 -14.76
C PRO A 138 -20.22 10.48 -14.54
N GLY A 139 -20.54 10.86 -13.31
CA GLY A 139 -21.67 11.73 -12.96
C GLY A 139 -21.37 13.23 -13.10
N GLY A 140 -20.11 13.61 -13.39
CA GLY A 140 -19.64 14.98 -13.48
C GLY A 140 -19.04 15.55 -12.19
N GLU A 141 -18.90 14.72 -11.17
CA GLU A 141 -18.24 15.11 -9.91
C GLU A 141 -16.76 15.41 -10.17
N THR A 142 -16.27 16.52 -9.61
CA THR A 142 -14.86 16.92 -9.69
C THR A 142 -14.20 16.90 -8.33
N ILE A 143 -12.90 16.63 -8.30
CA ILE A 143 -12.13 16.63 -7.07
C ILE A 143 -11.93 18.05 -6.54
N ASP A 144 -11.98 18.18 -5.20
CA ASP A 144 -11.74 19.44 -4.50
C ASP A 144 -10.88 19.20 -3.24
N TRP A 145 -9.83 19.99 -3.09
CA TRP A 145 -8.90 19.95 -1.96
C TRP A 145 -9.09 21.10 -0.97
N ASN A 146 -10.18 21.85 -1.07
CA ASN A 146 -10.52 22.82 -0.04
C ASN A 146 -10.75 22.08 1.29
N ASP A 147 -10.38 22.72 2.41
CA ASP A 147 -10.49 22.18 3.76
C ASP A 147 -9.63 20.93 4.06
N ASP A 148 -8.58 20.68 3.27
CA ASP A 148 -7.58 19.66 3.63
C ASP A 148 -6.79 20.09 4.88
N ALA A 149 -6.34 19.10 5.66
CA ALA A 149 -5.56 19.36 6.87
C ALA A 149 -4.14 19.85 6.53
N ASN A 150 -3.52 20.55 7.47
CA ASN A 150 -2.16 21.04 7.28
C ASN A 150 -1.16 19.87 7.32
N LEU A 151 -0.26 19.82 6.34
CA LEU A 151 0.79 18.79 6.24
C LEU A 151 1.66 18.65 7.50
N ASN A 152 1.85 19.72 8.26
CA ASN A 152 2.61 19.69 9.52
C ASN A 152 1.97 18.80 10.60
N THR A 153 0.69 18.49 10.48
CA THR A 153 -0.01 17.58 11.42
C THR A 153 0.28 16.12 11.14
N LEU A 154 0.82 15.80 9.95
CA LEU A 154 1.16 14.44 9.59
C LEU A 154 2.35 13.92 10.43
N PRO A 155 2.33 12.65 10.84
CA PRO A 155 3.36 12.08 11.68
C PRO A 155 4.69 11.92 10.92
N PRO A 156 5.83 12.12 11.62
CA PRO A 156 7.14 11.84 11.03
C PRO A 156 7.39 10.33 10.89
N ASN A 157 8.30 9.97 9.99
CA ASN A 157 8.61 8.59 9.61
C ASN A 157 8.92 7.66 10.79
N ASN A 158 9.62 8.15 11.80
CA ASN A 158 10.02 7.38 12.99
C ASN A 158 8.89 7.12 13.99
N ARG A 159 7.69 7.72 13.78
CA ARG A 159 6.51 7.54 14.64
C ARG A 159 5.38 6.80 13.94
N LEU A 160 5.60 6.33 12.73
CA LEU A 160 4.56 5.61 11.98
C LEU A 160 4.24 4.26 12.62
N VAL A 161 2.96 3.92 12.54
CA VAL A 161 2.40 2.57 12.59
C VAL A 161 1.48 2.46 11.40
N ILE A 162 1.85 1.62 10.44
CA ILE A 162 1.14 1.44 9.17
C ILE A 162 0.05 0.37 9.35
N TYR A 163 -1.12 0.63 8.79
CA TYR A 163 -2.19 -0.35 8.68
C TYR A 163 -2.35 -0.72 7.20
N GLU A 164 -2.02 -1.97 6.88
CA GLU A 164 -2.14 -2.54 5.53
C GLU A 164 -3.57 -3.05 5.34
N LEU A 165 -4.30 -2.49 4.36
CA LEU A 165 -5.72 -2.77 4.18
C LEU A 165 -6.04 -3.22 2.75
N PRO A 166 -6.51 -4.46 2.55
CA PRO A 166 -7.14 -4.91 1.31
C PRO A 166 -8.60 -4.44 1.25
N THR A 167 -9.05 -3.91 0.10
CA THR A 167 -10.36 -3.28 -0.05
C THR A 167 -11.21 -3.76 -1.22
N SER A 168 -10.67 -4.44 -2.19
CA SER A 168 -11.38 -4.78 -3.44
C SER A 168 -12.34 -5.96 -3.31
N TRP A 169 -13.22 -5.98 -2.32
CA TRP A 169 -14.18 -7.05 -2.08
C TRP A 169 -15.52 -6.77 -2.75
N SER A 170 -15.96 -7.64 -3.61
CA SER A 170 -17.33 -7.63 -4.10
C SER A 170 -18.25 -8.38 -3.13
N ARG A 171 -19.38 -7.78 -2.76
CA ARG A 171 -20.44 -8.44 -1.98
C ARG A 171 -21.09 -9.62 -2.73
N THR A 172 -21.03 -9.62 -4.04
CA THR A 172 -21.71 -10.62 -4.87
C THR A 172 -21.00 -11.95 -4.93
N GLY A 173 -19.80 -12.04 -4.47
CA GLY A 173 -19.02 -13.25 -4.55
C GLY A 173 -18.89 -13.94 -3.22
N GLN A 174 -19.86 -14.73 -2.87
CA GLN A 174 -19.77 -15.63 -1.73
C GLN A 174 -18.81 -16.79 -2.01
N ALA A 175 -17.60 -16.70 -1.49
CA ALA A 175 -16.80 -17.89 -1.31
C ALA A 175 -17.05 -18.39 0.12
N GLY A 176 -17.73 -19.53 0.27
CA GLY A 176 -18.00 -20.15 1.57
C GLY A 176 -19.05 -19.44 2.45
N GLY A 177 -19.76 -18.42 1.96
CA GLY A 177 -20.83 -17.72 2.69
C GLY A 177 -20.37 -16.62 3.63
N VAL A 178 -19.11 -16.16 3.56
CA VAL A 178 -18.59 -15.04 4.33
C VAL A 178 -18.63 -13.77 3.48
N GLU A 179 -19.44 -12.78 3.92
CA GLU A 179 -19.57 -11.47 3.27
C GLU A 179 -19.21 -10.36 4.29
N ILE A 180 -17.99 -10.39 4.79
CA ILE A 180 -17.50 -9.40 5.74
C ILE A 180 -16.26 -8.75 5.12
N GLY A 181 -15.97 -7.51 5.48
CA GLY A 181 -14.84 -6.78 4.93
C GLY A 181 -15.17 -5.32 4.60
N VAL A 182 -14.36 -4.72 3.76
CA VAL A 182 -14.47 -3.32 3.32
C VAL A 182 -14.41 -3.29 1.80
N GLY A 183 -15.39 -2.69 1.13
CA GLY A 183 -15.57 -2.84 -0.31
C GLY A 183 -15.41 -1.59 -1.14
N THR A 184 -15.39 -0.39 -0.53
CA THR A 184 -15.27 0.88 -1.26
C THR A 184 -14.43 1.88 -0.47
N PHE A 185 -13.98 2.95 -1.12
CA PHE A 185 -13.29 4.06 -0.43
C PHE A 185 -14.15 4.64 0.70
N ARG A 186 -15.49 4.68 0.54
CA ARG A 186 -16.40 5.15 1.60
C ARG A 186 -16.46 4.20 2.79
N ASP A 187 -16.37 2.90 2.56
CA ASP A 187 -16.29 1.94 3.65
C ASP A 187 -14.98 2.10 4.42
N VAL A 188 -13.87 2.41 3.72
CA VAL A 188 -12.58 2.72 4.36
C VAL A 188 -12.67 4.02 5.18
N ILE A 189 -13.34 5.06 4.67
CA ILE A 189 -13.57 6.30 5.45
C ILE A 189 -14.33 5.97 6.75
N ALA A 190 -15.31 5.09 6.72
CA ALA A 190 -16.05 4.67 7.92
C ALA A 190 -15.21 3.92 8.96
N LEU A 191 -14.06 3.33 8.59
CA LEU A 191 -13.08 2.80 9.54
C LEU A 191 -12.29 3.91 10.28
N ILE A 192 -12.21 5.11 9.68
CA ILE A 192 -11.38 6.22 10.17
C ILE A 192 -12.24 7.26 10.89
N ASP A 193 -13.40 7.60 10.34
CA ASP A 193 -14.25 8.73 10.75
C ASP A 193 -15.60 8.22 11.28
N ARG A 194 -15.82 8.38 12.58
CA ARG A 194 -17.01 7.90 13.29
C ARG A 194 -18.33 8.58 12.89
N ASP A 195 -18.24 9.69 12.17
CA ASP A 195 -19.41 10.43 11.68
C ASP A 195 -19.83 9.97 10.27
N VAL A 196 -19.05 9.12 9.63
CA VAL A 196 -19.29 8.61 8.28
C VAL A 196 -19.90 7.20 8.35
N ALA A 197 -21.03 7.01 7.68
CA ALA A 197 -21.64 5.69 7.54
C ALA A 197 -21.02 4.91 6.40
N PRO A 198 -20.88 3.57 6.52
CA PRO A 198 -20.42 2.72 5.43
C PRO A 198 -21.39 2.73 4.26
N ALA A 199 -20.89 2.41 3.06
CA ALA A 199 -21.69 2.36 1.84
C ALA A 199 -22.19 0.94 1.53
N ASN A 200 -21.26 -0.02 1.36
CA ASN A 200 -21.57 -1.36 0.88
C ASN A 200 -21.64 -2.41 2.01
N PHE A 201 -20.99 -2.16 3.13
CA PHE A 201 -20.84 -3.10 4.24
C PHE A 201 -21.53 -2.63 5.52
N ALA A 202 -22.78 -2.18 5.40
CA ALA A 202 -23.61 -1.82 6.56
C ALA A 202 -23.84 -3.02 7.48
N GLY A 203 -23.80 -2.79 8.79
CA GLY A 203 -24.05 -3.81 9.83
C GLY A 203 -22.77 -4.52 10.31
N ILE A 204 -21.59 -4.16 9.83
CA ILE A 204 -20.31 -4.60 10.38
C ILE A 204 -19.95 -3.75 11.59
N LEU A 205 -19.65 -4.39 12.72
CA LEU A 205 -19.38 -3.72 14.00
C LEU A 205 -18.29 -2.63 13.91
N ALA A 206 -17.22 -2.89 13.19
CA ALA A 206 -16.11 -1.95 13.02
C ALA A 206 -16.46 -0.71 12.18
N LEU A 207 -17.52 -0.80 11.37
CA LEU A 207 -18.03 0.26 10.49
C LEU A 207 -19.30 0.93 11.02
N GLU A 208 -19.79 0.50 12.18
CA GLU A 208 -21.01 1.05 12.78
C GLU A 208 -20.81 2.52 13.11
N GLN A 209 -21.79 3.35 12.78
CA GLN A 209 -21.74 4.79 13.05
C GLN A 209 -21.46 5.07 14.54
N GLY A 210 -20.56 5.98 14.82
CA GLY A 210 -20.07 6.31 16.16
C GLY A 210 -18.83 5.51 16.59
N ARG A 211 -18.36 4.59 15.75
CA ARG A 211 -17.07 3.92 15.89
C ARG A 211 -16.08 4.42 14.85
N ALA A 212 -14.81 4.30 15.13
CA ALA A 212 -13.72 4.56 14.18
C ALA A 212 -12.59 3.58 14.51
N HIS A 213 -12.64 2.40 13.90
CA HIS A 213 -11.76 1.28 14.24
C HIS A 213 -10.27 1.65 14.19
N LEU A 214 -9.86 2.40 13.16
CA LEU A 214 -8.45 2.79 13.00
C LEU A 214 -8.03 3.90 13.96
N GLU A 215 -8.92 4.84 14.29
CA GLU A 215 -8.69 5.84 15.34
C GLU A 215 -8.61 5.17 16.72
N ASP A 216 -9.55 4.24 17.02
CA ASP A 216 -9.57 3.48 18.28
C ASP A 216 -8.33 2.59 18.42
N LEU A 217 -7.80 2.05 17.32
CA LEU A 217 -6.54 1.31 17.28
C LEU A 217 -5.32 2.22 17.49
N GLY A 218 -5.37 3.46 16.99
CA GLY A 218 -4.31 4.45 17.13
C GLY A 218 -3.25 4.43 16.03
N VAL A 219 -3.49 3.73 14.92
CA VAL A 219 -2.60 3.76 13.75
C VAL A 219 -2.62 5.14 13.10
N ASN A 220 -1.50 5.53 12.49
CA ASN A 220 -1.33 6.87 11.93
C ASN A 220 -0.78 6.87 10.49
N ALA A 221 -0.85 5.72 9.84
CA ALA A 221 -0.65 5.57 8.40
C ALA A 221 -1.54 4.45 7.88
N LEU A 222 -2.22 4.70 6.76
CA LEU A 222 -2.98 3.71 6.01
C LEU A 222 -2.19 3.37 4.75
N GLU A 223 -1.85 2.09 4.55
CA GLU A 223 -1.36 1.56 3.29
C GLU A 223 -2.53 0.81 2.64
N LEU A 224 -3.07 1.41 1.57
CA LEU A 224 -4.13 0.80 0.80
C LEU A 224 -3.50 -0.03 -0.32
N LEU A 225 -3.93 -1.29 -0.45
CA LEU A 225 -3.53 -2.12 -1.59
C LEU A 225 -3.93 -1.40 -2.88
N PRO A 226 -3.31 -1.70 -4.04
CA PRO A 226 -3.30 -0.81 -5.20
C PRO A 226 -4.66 -0.19 -5.51
N PRO A 227 -4.84 1.14 -5.33
CA PRO A 227 -6.11 1.81 -5.59
C PRO A 227 -6.26 2.25 -7.04
N ALA A 228 -5.28 1.99 -7.92
CA ALA A 228 -5.39 2.19 -9.36
C ALA A 228 -6.29 1.12 -9.99
N ASP A 229 -7.03 1.52 -11.03
CA ASP A 229 -8.07 0.71 -11.63
C ASP A 229 -7.58 -0.65 -12.15
N SER A 230 -8.24 -1.71 -11.69
CA SER A 230 -8.05 -3.11 -12.07
C SER A 230 -9.29 -3.63 -12.78
N PHE A 231 -9.11 -4.49 -13.78
CA PHE A 231 -10.24 -5.12 -14.48
C PHE A 231 -10.88 -6.27 -13.67
N VAL A 232 -10.25 -6.69 -12.57
CA VAL A 232 -10.69 -7.83 -11.78
C VAL A 232 -11.43 -7.36 -10.55
N GLU A 233 -12.73 -7.57 -10.54
CA GLU A 233 -13.52 -7.48 -9.31
C GLU A 233 -12.96 -8.45 -8.26
N ARG A 234 -12.92 -8.05 -7.00
CA ARG A 234 -12.50 -8.92 -5.88
C ARG A 234 -11.04 -9.36 -5.94
N GLU A 235 -10.20 -8.53 -6.47
CA GLU A 235 -8.76 -8.67 -6.40
C GLU A 235 -8.17 -7.54 -5.56
N TRP A 236 -6.97 -7.73 -5.01
CA TRP A 236 -6.25 -6.72 -4.21
C TRP A 236 -5.73 -5.52 -5.04
N GLY A 237 -6.12 -5.40 -6.31
CA GLY A 237 -5.72 -4.31 -7.19
C GLY A 237 -4.45 -4.58 -8.00
N TYR A 238 -3.78 -5.74 -7.85
CA TYR A 238 -2.52 -6.02 -8.56
C TYR A 238 -2.69 -6.37 -10.05
N ALA A 239 -3.91 -6.50 -10.55
CA ALA A 239 -4.18 -6.62 -11.98
C ALA A 239 -4.41 -5.26 -12.64
N THR A 240 -3.56 -4.28 -12.35
CA THR A 240 -3.70 -2.90 -12.80
C THR A 240 -3.86 -2.79 -14.30
N SER A 241 -4.97 -2.17 -14.73
CA SER A 241 -5.36 -1.98 -16.13
C SER A 241 -5.32 -0.51 -16.56
N ASN A 242 -5.72 0.42 -15.70
CA ASN A 242 -5.76 1.86 -15.99
C ASN A 242 -5.03 2.65 -14.91
N TYR A 243 -3.74 2.84 -15.10
CA TYR A 243 -2.81 3.42 -14.12
C TYR A 243 -3.19 4.82 -13.61
N PHE A 244 -3.81 5.65 -14.43
CA PHE A 244 -4.10 7.06 -14.11
C PHE A 244 -5.48 7.28 -13.50
N ALA A 245 -6.29 6.23 -13.42
CA ALA A 245 -7.63 6.24 -12.87
C ALA A 245 -7.68 5.52 -11.51
N PRO A 246 -8.41 6.04 -10.52
CA PRO A 246 -8.78 5.27 -9.34
C PRO A 246 -9.69 4.10 -9.72
N ASP A 247 -9.64 3.04 -8.92
CA ASP A 247 -10.39 1.82 -9.16
C ASP A 247 -11.90 2.08 -9.19
N TYR A 248 -12.52 1.71 -10.30
CA TYR A 248 -13.94 1.88 -10.55
C TYR A 248 -14.81 1.21 -9.47
N ASP A 249 -14.47 -0.03 -9.10
CA ASP A 249 -15.26 -0.81 -8.16
C ASP A 249 -15.16 -0.27 -6.73
N LEU A 250 -14.01 0.28 -6.35
CA LEU A 250 -13.81 0.94 -5.05
C LEU A 250 -14.55 2.28 -4.95
N GLY A 251 -14.90 2.88 -6.08
CA GLY A 251 -15.66 4.12 -6.16
C GLY A 251 -17.12 3.93 -6.59
N PHE A 252 -17.67 2.72 -6.51
CA PHE A 252 -19.06 2.44 -6.88
C PHE A 252 -19.91 2.01 -5.68
N PRO A 253 -20.23 2.96 -4.79
CA PRO A 253 -21.05 2.66 -3.61
C PRO A 253 -22.44 2.15 -3.99
N GLU A 254 -22.96 1.18 -3.22
CA GLU A 254 -24.30 0.64 -3.40
C GLU A 254 -25.36 1.76 -3.41
N GLY A 255 -26.27 1.70 -4.36
CA GLY A 255 -27.33 2.69 -4.54
C GLY A 255 -26.95 3.90 -5.40
N ASN A 256 -25.69 4.08 -5.78
CA ASN A 256 -25.30 5.08 -6.75
C ASN A 256 -25.61 4.64 -8.18
N SER A 257 -26.01 5.59 -9.03
CA SER A 257 -26.24 5.34 -10.45
C SER A 257 -24.97 5.44 -11.30
N SER A 258 -23.92 6.01 -10.75
CA SER A 258 -22.59 6.16 -11.39
C SER A 258 -21.49 6.08 -10.34
N PRO A 259 -20.28 5.64 -10.72
CA PRO A 259 -19.14 5.60 -9.80
C PRO A 259 -18.64 7.00 -9.46
N THR A 260 -18.08 7.14 -8.26
CA THR A 260 -17.50 8.37 -7.72
C THR A 260 -16.06 8.15 -7.25
N ALA A 261 -15.28 7.35 -8.00
CA ALA A 261 -13.98 6.84 -7.57
C ALA A 261 -12.97 7.94 -7.24
N SER A 262 -12.90 8.97 -8.08
CA SER A 262 -11.96 10.08 -7.86
C SER A 262 -12.37 10.93 -6.66
N LEU A 263 -13.65 11.23 -6.53
CA LEU A 263 -14.20 12.01 -5.42
C LEU A 263 -14.03 11.26 -4.09
N ASP A 264 -14.35 9.97 -4.06
CA ASP A 264 -14.32 9.16 -2.85
C ASP A 264 -12.87 8.89 -2.39
N LEU A 265 -11.93 8.68 -3.32
CA LEU A 265 -10.50 8.56 -2.98
C LEU A 265 -9.95 9.86 -2.36
N VAL A 266 -10.27 11.03 -2.96
CA VAL A 266 -9.91 12.32 -2.36
C VAL A 266 -10.54 12.49 -0.99
N GLY A 267 -11.80 12.08 -0.83
CA GLY A 267 -12.49 12.05 0.47
C GLY A 267 -11.77 11.19 1.50
N LEU A 268 -11.26 10.02 1.07
CA LEU A 268 -10.49 9.12 1.93
C LEU A 268 -9.16 9.76 2.37
N VAL A 269 -8.38 10.31 1.44
CA VAL A 269 -7.10 10.94 1.76
C VAL A 269 -7.32 12.15 2.69
N LYS A 270 -8.33 13.00 2.42
CA LYS A 270 -8.71 14.11 3.32
C LYS A 270 -9.12 13.61 4.71
N SER A 271 -9.82 12.48 4.80
CA SER A 271 -10.18 11.87 6.08
C SER A 271 -8.93 11.41 6.84
N CYS A 272 -8.00 10.73 6.16
CA CYS A 272 -6.71 10.38 6.75
C CYS A 272 -6.00 11.63 7.32
N HIS A 273 -5.86 12.68 6.53
CA HIS A 273 -5.17 13.91 6.96
C HIS A 273 -5.85 14.57 8.18
N ARG A 274 -7.19 14.66 8.20
CA ARG A 274 -7.93 15.22 9.35
C ARG A 274 -7.70 14.46 10.65
N HIS A 275 -7.49 13.14 10.54
CA HIS A 275 -7.21 12.26 11.69
C HIS A 275 -5.71 12.09 11.96
N GLY A 276 -4.84 12.90 11.33
CA GLY A 276 -3.39 12.84 11.53
C GLY A 276 -2.76 11.55 11.00
N MET A 277 -3.35 10.96 9.96
CA MET A 277 -2.88 9.76 9.30
C MET A 277 -2.26 10.10 7.94
N ARG A 278 -1.17 9.42 7.59
CA ARG A 278 -0.60 9.46 6.24
C ARG A 278 -1.29 8.41 5.35
N PHE A 279 -1.45 8.74 4.07
CA PHE A 279 -1.95 7.82 3.08
C PHE A 279 -0.80 7.29 2.21
N PHE A 280 -0.57 5.98 2.25
CA PHE A 280 0.39 5.28 1.42
C PHE A 280 -0.32 4.59 0.25
N ASP A 281 0.21 4.79 -0.94
CA ASP A 281 -0.25 4.16 -2.17
C ASP A 281 0.64 2.97 -2.51
N ASP A 282 0.04 1.82 -2.74
CA ASP A 282 0.73 0.63 -3.23
C ASP A 282 0.77 0.66 -4.76
N MET A 283 1.96 0.88 -5.31
CA MET A 283 2.16 1.10 -6.75
C MET A 283 2.72 -0.11 -7.46
N VAL A 284 1.94 -0.67 -8.39
CA VAL A 284 2.34 -1.77 -9.27
C VAL A 284 3.07 -1.22 -10.48
N MET A 285 4.34 -1.56 -10.65
CA MET A 285 5.15 -1.03 -11.76
C MET A 285 5.91 -2.11 -12.54
N ALA A 286 5.90 -3.36 -12.07
CA ALA A 286 6.62 -4.44 -12.74
C ALA A 286 5.93 -4.90 -14.02
N PHE A 287 4.61 -4.91 -14.04
CA PHE A 287 3.77 -5.45 -15.11
C PHE A 287 2.43 -4.74 -15.18
N ALA A 288 1.70 -4.95 -16.28
CA ALA A 288 0.34 -4.47 -16.47
C ALA A 288 -0.57 -5.60 -16.96
N THR A 289 -1.85 -5.53 -16.60
CA THR A 289 -2.84 -6.51 -17.05
C THR A 289 -3.91 -5.81 -17.88
N ARG A 290 -4.04 -6.16 -19.16
CA ARG A 290 -4.97 -5.53 -20.11
C ARG A 290 -4.81 -4.00 -20.25
N TYR A 291 -3.62 -3.49 -20.03
CA TYR A 291 -3.32 -2.08 -20.26
C TYR A 291 -3.32 -1.74 -21.75
N SER A 292 -3.95 -0.66 -22.12
CA SER A 292 -4.20 -0.31 -23.52
C SER A 292 -2.93 -0.18 -24.38
N TYR A 293 -1.74 0.07 -23.82
CA TYR A 293 -0.48 0.00 -24.56
C TYR A 293 -0.15 -1.39 -25.11
N GLN A 294 -0.75 -2.45 -24.60
CA GLN A 294 -0.62 -3.77 -25.20
C GLN A 294 -1.12 -3.79 -26.64
N ASN A 295 -2.17 -3.01 -26.94
CA ASN A 295 -2.75 -2.88 -28.26
C ASN A 295 -2.27 -1.65 -29.04
N ILE A 296 -1.91 -0.57 -28.35
CA ILE A 296 -1.50 0.71 -28.98
C ILE A 296 -0.05 0.65 -29.43
N ASN A 297 0.87 0.15 -28.61
CA ASN A 297 2.30 0.07 -28.89
C ASN A 297 3.01 -0.94 -27.96
N TYR A 298 2.76 -2.23 -28.18
CA TYR A 298 3.28 -3.28 -27.31
C TYR A 298 4.82 -3.25 -27.16
N LEU A 299 5.52 -3.25 -28.30
CA LEU A 299 6.98 -3.52 -28.33
C LEU A 299 7.83 -2.45 -27.66
N ASP A 300 7.34 -1.21 -27.54
CA ASP A 300 8.08 -0.13 -26.88
C ASP A 300 7.86 -0.09 -25.37
N PHE A 301 6.78 -0.69 -24.88
CA PHE A 301 6.43 -0.69 -23.45
C PHE A 301 6.62 -2.06 -22.79
N HIS A 302 6.30 -3.15 -23.48
CA HIS A 302 6.21 -4.47 -22.86
C HIS A 302 7.26 -5.46 -23.37
N VAL A 303 7.67 -6.36 -22.50
CA VAL A 303 8.56 -7.48 -22.80
C VAL A 303 7.77 -8.53 -23.56
N GLN A 304 8.22 -8.85 -24.77
CA GLN A 304 7.64 -9.97 -25.50
C GLN A 304 8.18 -11.29 -24.93
N ALA A 305 7.35 -12.01 -24.22
CA ALA A 305 7.72 -13.27 -23.59
C ALA A 305 8.20 -14.31 -24.63
N ASN A 306 9.21 -15.11 -24.25
CA ASN A 306 9.82 -16.13 -25.09
C ASN A 306 10.43 -15.65 -26.42
N SER A 307 10.75 -14.37 -26.53
CA SER A 307 11.39 -13.76 -27.71
C SER A 307 12.89 -13.56 -27.57
N ASN A 308 13.51 -14.05 -26.49
CA ASN A 308 14.88 -13.76 -26.08
C ASN A 308 15.13 -12.27 -25.75
N ASP A 309 14.10 -11.56 -25.33
CA ASP A 309 14.24 -10.20 -24.82
C ASP A 309 15.12 -10.22 -23.57
N PRO A 310 16.22 -9.45 -23.54
CA PRO A 310 17.10 -9.43 -22.37
C PRO A 310 16.40 -8.97 -21.10
N GLU A 311 15.31 -8.21 -21.21
CA GLU A 311 14.52 -7.71 -20.09
C GLU A 311 13.52 -8.74 -19.52
N GLU A 312 13.43 -9.95 -20.08
CA GLU A 312 12.76 -11.06 -19.37
C GLU A 312 13.49 -11.50 -18.10
N TYR A 313 14.73 -11.05 -17.89
CA TYR A 313 15.58 -11.49 -16.80
C TYR A 313 16.18 -10.29 -16.05
N PHE A 314 16.48 -10.53 -14.78
CA PHE A 314 17.25 -9.62 -13.93
C PHE A 314 18.34 -10.37 -13.18
N ILE A 315 19.23 -9.64 -12.53
CA ILE A 315 20.23 -10.21 -11.62
C ILE A 315 19.78 -9.97 -10.19
N ASP A 316 19.54 -11.05 -9.46
CA ASP A 316 19.11 -10.98 -8.07
C ASP A 316 20.23 -10.45 -7.13
N ALA A 317 19.87 -10.18 -5.87
CA ALA A 317 20.78 -9.68 -4.85
C ALA A 317 21.99 -10.61 -4.59
N SER A 318 21.89 -11.88 -4.96
CA SER A 318 22.96 -12.88 -4.85
C SER A 318 23.81 -13.00 -6.13
N GLY A 319 23.53 -12.21 -7.16
CA GLY A 319 24.23 -12.23 -8.45
C GLY A 319 23.73 -13.31 -9.41
N ASN A 320 22.60 -13.96 -9.16
CA ASN A 320 22.05 -14.99 -10.03
C ASN A 320 21.10 -14.36 -11.06
N ARG A 321 21.11 -14.92 -12.27
CA ARG A 321 20.14 -14.56 -13.31
C ARG A 321 18.80 -15.22 -13.00
N ARG A 322 17.75 -14.41 -12.79
CA ARG A 322 16.37 -14.84 -12.54
C ARG A 322 15.46 -14.37 -13.67
N ARG A 323 14.39 -15.10 -13.92
CA ARG A 323 13.33 -14.66 -14.80
C ARG A 323 12.38 -13.75 -14.00
N ARG A 324 11.98 -12.64 -14.60
CA ARG A 324 10.95 -11.76 -14.05
C ARG A 324 9.59 -12.43 -14.16
N ASP A 325 8.74 -12.26 -13.16
CA ASP A 325 7.37 -12.76 -13.14
C ASP A 325 6.40 -11.59 -13.35
N GLY A 326 5.50 -11.73 -14.30
CA GLY A 326 4.44 -10.77 -14.56
C GLY A 326 3.12 -11.15 -13.90
N PHE A 327 3.06 -12.24 -13.13
CA PHE A 327 1.87 -12.71 -12.45
C PHE A 327 0.60 -12.76 -13.33
N GLY A 328 0.79 -13.09 -14.60
CA GLY A 328 -0.27 -13.11 -15.63
C GLY A 328 -0.40 -11.83 -16.44
N GLY A 329 0.28 -10.74 -16.07
CA GLY A 329 0.38 -9.52 -16.83
C GLY A 329 1.63 -9.43 -17.70
N ASP A 330 1.73 -8.39 -18.50
CA ASP A 330 2.86 -8.10 -19.39
C ASP A 330 3.88 -7.19 -18.69
N LEU A 331 5.13 -7.68 -18.58
CA LEU A 331 6.24 -6.97 -17.96
C LEU A 331 6.59 -5.69 -18.72
N PHE A 332 6.84 -4.59 -18.02
CA PHE A 332 7.36 -3.37 -18.60
C PHE A 332 8.86 -3.45 -18.93
N LYS A 333 9.26 -2.71 -19.99
CA LYS A 333 10.68 -2.53 -20.39
C LYS A 333 11.28 -1.28 -19.76
N TYR A 334 12.31 -1.46 -18.96
CA TYR A 334 12.96 -0.36 -18.26
C TYR A 334 14.35 0.01 -18.81
N ASN A 335 14.83 -0.66 -19.87
CA ASN A 335 16.13 -0.38 -20.50
C ASN A 335 16.04 0.01 -21.98
N LEU A 336 14.90 -0.22 -22.65
CA LEU A 336 14.76 0.09 -24.08
C LEU A 336 14.80 1.61 -24.31
N ARG A 337 15.97 2.12 -24.74
CA ARG A 337 16.13 3.54 -25.12
C ARG A 337 15.69 3.77 -26.55
N ILE A 338 14.86 4.77 -26.72
CA ILE A 338 14.42 5.27 -28.02
C ILE A 338 14.47 6.79 -28.03
N ARG A 339 14.56 7.38 -29.22
CA ARG A 339 14.35 8.82 -29.40
C ARG A 339 12.89 9.08 -29.70
N SER A 340 12.20 9.76 -28.79
CA SER A 340 10.78 10.05 -28.89
C SER A 340 10.43 11.31 -28.11
N TYR A 341 9.19 11.75 -28.20
CA TYR A 341 8.63 12.74 -27.29
C TYR A 341 8.67 12.21 -25.86
N ASP A 342 9.19 13.02 -24.96
CA ASP A 342 9.20 12.74 -23.54
C ASP A 342 7.97 13.33 -22.86
N PRO A 343 7.07 12.51 -22.33
CA PRO A 343 5.83 12.96 -21.70
C PRO A 343 6.05 13.82 -20.45
N VAL A 344 7.23 13.72 -19.81
CA VAL A 344 7.56 14.51 -18.62
C VAL A 344 8.01 15.92 -18.99
N SER A 345 8.99 16.04 -19.87
CA SER A 345 9.58 17.34 -20.22
C SER A 345 8.99 18.05 -21.45
N GLY A 346 8.16 17.36 -22.24
CA GLY A 346 7.56 17.90 -23.46
C GLY A 346 8.53 18.06 -24.64
N SER A 347 9.70 17.43 -24.59
CA SER A 347 10.74 17.60 -25.62
C SER A 347 11.12 16.26 -26.26
N MET A 348 11.69 16.34 -27.50
CA MET A 348 12.27 15.17 -28.18
C MET A 348 13.61 14.83 -27.58
N LYS A 349 13.75 13.67 -26.94
CA LYS A 349 15.02 13.18 -26.37
C LYS A 349 15.14 11.67 -26.44
N ASP A 350 16.34 11.17 -26.15
CA ASP A 350 16.57 9.74 -25.93
C ASP A 350 16.09 9.38 -24.52
N MET A 351 15.11 8.48 -24.42
CA MET A 351 14.50 8.10 -23.15
C MET A 351 13.96 6.66 -23.19
N VAL A 352 13.51 6.13 -22.06
CA VAL A 352 12.86 4.83 -21.94
C VAL A 352 11.36 5.04 -21.75
N PRO A 353 10.50 4.62 -22.69
CA PRO A 353 9.05 4.92 -22.63
C PRO A 353 8.37 4.54 -21.34
N ALA A 354 8.58 3.30 -20.85
CA ALA A 354 7.95 2.85 -19.62
C ALA A 354 8.40 3.66 -18.39
N ARG A 355 9.68 4.08 -18.29
CA ARG A 355 10.13 4.97 -17.20
C ARG A 355 9.37 6.29 -17.21
N GLN A 356 9.24 6.93 -18.38
CA GLN A 356 8.57 8.22 -18.50
C GLN A 356 7.06 8.11 -18.25
N LEU A 357 6.45 6.99 -18.65
CA LEU A 357 5.06 6.70 -18.34
C LEU A 357 4.84 6.61 -16.83
N MET A 358 5.70 5.86 -16.12
CA MET A 358 5.63 5.72 -14.67
C MET A 358 5.92 7.03 -13.93
N GLN A 359 6.77 7.91 -14.46
CA GLN A 359 6.95 9.25 -13.91
C GLN A 359 5.69 10.12 -14.06
N ALA A 360 4.97 10.00 -15.19
CA ALA A 360 3.70 10.69 -15.37
C ALA A 360 2.60 10.11 -14.46
N TYR A 361 2.55 8.80 -14.29
CA TYR A 361 1.68 8.10 -13.34
C TYR A 361 1.90 8.60 -11.91
N LEU A 362 3.14 8.60 -11.45
CA LEU A 362 3.54 9.12 -10.14
C LEU A 362 3.05 10.57 -9.94
N ALA A 363 3.29 11.43 -10.94
CA ALA A 363 2.89 12.84 -10.85
C ALA A 363 1.37 12.99 -10.71
N ARG A 364 0.57 12.19 -11.43
CA ARG A 364 -0.89 12.15 -11.31
C ARG A 364 -1.31 11.85 -9.85
N TRP A 365 -0.75 10.79 -9.26
CA TRP A 365 -1.13 10.35 -7.92
C TRP A 365 -0.65 11.30 -6.83
N MET A 366 0.55 11.81 -6.92
CA MET A 366 1.09 12.74 -5.94
C MET A 366 0.48 14.15 -6.00
N VAL A 367 0.09 14.61 -7.19
CA VAL A 367 -0.46 15.97 -7.36
C VAL A 367 -1.97 15.99 -7.16
N ASP A 368 -2.68 15.05 -7.79
CA ASP A 368 -4.15 15.07 -7.81
C ASP A 368 -4.76 14.31 -6.64
N PHE A 369 -4.12 13.26 -6.13
CA PHE A 369 -4.60 12.49 -4.98
C PHE A 369 -3.78 12.71 -3.70
N ARG A 370 -2.72 13.52 -3.75
CA ARG A 370 -1.96 13.99 -2.59
C ARG A 370 -1.45 12.91 -1.65
N ILE A 371 -1.02 11.78 -2.21
CA ILE A 371 -0.45 10.67 -1.42
C ILE A 371 0.79 11.11 -0.64
N ASP A 372 1.03 10.52 0.54
CA ASP A 372 2.06 10.90 1.50
C ASP A 372 3.16 9.86 1.70
N GLY A 373 3.07 8.77 0.99
CA GLY A 373 4.04 7.69 0.98
C GLY A 373 3.72 6.69 -0.12
N ILE A 374 4.70 5.87 -0.45
CA ILE A 374 4.59 4.88 -1.52
C ILE A 374 5.17 3.55 -1.05
N ARG A 375 4.41 2.49 -1.28
CA ARG A 375 4.95 1.13 -1.33
C ARG A 375 5.15 0.77 -2.80
N MET A 376 6.37 0.38 -3.19
CA MET A 376 6.66 -0.12 -4.53
C MET A 376 6.53 -1.64 -4.54
N ASP A 377 5.54 -2.13 -5.27
CA ASP A 377 5.30 -3.56 -5.44
C ASP A 377 6.44 -4.24 -6.20
N SER A 378 6.80 -5.43 -5.74
CA SER A 378 7.65 -6.40 -6.45
C SER A 378 8.90 -5.81 -7.12
N ILE A 379 9.78 -5.18 -6.33
CA ILE A 379 11.06 -4.62 -6.81
C ILE A 379 11.87 -5.64 -7.61
N GLU A 380 11.84 -6.90 -7.18
CA GLU A 380 12.47 -8.01 -7.89
C GLU A 380 12.01 -8.10 -9.35
N ASN A 381 10.70 -7.96 -9.60
CA ASN A 381 10.12 -8.07 -10.93
C ASN A 381 10.14 -6.76 -11.73
N ILE A 382 10.34 -5.59 -11.09
CA ILE A 382 10.76 -4.37 -11.79
C ILE A 382 12.13 -4.63 -12.45
N GLY A 383 13.04 -5.31 -11.75
CA GLY A 383 14.30 -5.78 -12.27
C GLY A 383 15.28 -4.67 -12.67
N ASN A 384 15.08 -3.44 -12.20
CA ASN A 384 15.89 -2.27 -12.57
C ASN A 384 16.05 -1.28 -11.40
N TRP A 385 17.12 -1.41 -10.64
CA TRP A 385 17.37 -0.57 -9.46
C TRP A 385 17.67 0.90 -9.82
N ASP A 386 18.17 1.18 -11.03
CA ASP A 386 18.38 2.57 -11.45
C ASP A 386 17.04 3.27 -11.64
N PHE A 387 16.07 2.61 -12.27
CA PHE A 387 14.72 3.14 -12.37
C PHE A 387 14.04 3.31 -11.00
N VAL A 388 14.18 2.34 -10.09
CA VAL A 388 13.68 2.44 -8.72
C VAL A 388 14.18 3.71 -8.03
N GLY A 389 15.49 3.99 -8.14
CA GLY A 389 16.09 5.22 -7.61
C GLY A 389 15.56 6.49 -8.29
N GLU A 390 15.49 6.50 -9.63
CA GLU A 390 14.93 7.62 -10.39
C GLU A 390 13.47 7.94 -9.99
N PHE A 391 12.67 6.90 -9.77
CA PHE A 391 11.28 7.03 -9.36
C PHE A 391 11.16 7.62 -7.95
N LYS A 392 11.91 7.09 -6.99
CA LYS A 392 11.97 7.62 -5.62
C LYS A 392 12.42 9.09 -5.59
N ASP A 393 13.47 9.44 -6.33
CA ASP A 393 13.99 10.81 -6.34
C ASP A 393 12.94 11.78 -6.91
N HIS A 394 12.23 11.39 -7.98
CA HIS A 394 11.15 12.21 -8.54
C HIS A 394 9.96 12.35 -7.57
N ALA A 395 9.60 11.26 -6.87
CA ALA A 395 8.56 11.34 -5.83
C ALA A 395 8.93 12.34 -4.74
N ARG A 396 10.20 12.36 -4.28
CA ARG A 396 10.69 13.32 -3.30
C ARG A 396 10.67 14.76 -3.82
N GLU A 397 11.02 14.98 -5.08
CA GLU A 397 10.93 16.33 -5.70
C GLU A 397 9.48 16.84 -5.69
N ILE A 398 8.50 16.01 -6.07
CA ILE A 398 7.08 16.41 -6.05
C ILE A 398 6.61 16.68 -4.62
N TRP A 399 7.02 15.84 -3.66
CA TRP A 399 6.69 16.01 -2.25
C TRP A 399 7.28 17.32 -1.69
N GLN A 400 8.54 17.62 -1.97
CA GLN A 400 9.19 18.85 -1.54
C GLN A 400 8.51 20.09 -2.15
N ASP A 401 8.18 20.07 -3.45
CA ASP A 401 7.42 21.13 -4.11
C ASP A 401 6.04 21.37 -3.43
N ARG A 402 5.35 20.30 -3.01
CA ARG A 402 4.08 20.39 -2.26
C ARG A 402 4.31 20.96 -0.87
N TRP A 403 5.31 20.45 -0.15
CA TRP A 403 5.65 20.88 1.21
C TRP A 403 5.99 22.37 1.27
N GLU A 404 6.82 22.88 0.34
CA GLU A 404 7.19 24.29 0.25
C GLU A 404 5.99 25.22 0.01
N ARG A 405 4.98 24.75 -0.72
CA ARG A 405 3.77 25.55 -1.00
C ARG A 405 2.75 25.53 0.14
N GLU A 406 2.61 24.44 0.84
CA GLU A 406 1.49 24.18 1.76
C GLU A 406 1.92 24.21 3.23
N SER A 407 3.21 24.07 3.53
CA SER A 407 3.72 24.08 4.90
C SER A 407 4.35 25.43 5.25
N PRO A 408 4.03 26.02 6.43
CA PRO A 408 4.71 27.22 6.92
C PRO A 408 6.13 26.95 7.42
N ASP A 409 6.49 25.69 7.67
CA ASP A 409 7.81 25.25 8.14
C ASP A 409 8.57 24.58 6.99
N ALA A 410 9.66 25.18 6.52
CA ALA A 410 10.51 24.61 5.49
C ALA A 410 11.26 23.34 5.93
N ALA A 411 11.44 23.15 7.25
CA ALA A 411 12.05 21.96 7.81
C ALA A 411 11.02 20.81 7.95
N GLY A 412 11.46 19.57 7.82
CA GLY A 412 10.64 18.37 8.12
C GLY A 412 9.98 17.69 6.93
N ALA A 413 10.18 18.17 5.70
CA ALA A 413 9.68 17.51 4.49
C ALA A 413 10.20 16.07 4.38
N ASP A 414 11.51 15.87 4.52
CA ASP A 414 12.17 14.57 4.40
C ASP A 414 11.74 13.58 5.51
N GLU A 415 11.34 14.09 6.66
CA GLU A 415 10.90 13.29 7.79
C GLU A 415 9.46 12.79 7.64
N ARG A 416 8.69 13.27 6.65
CA ARG A 416 7.25 12.98 6.47
C ARG A 416 6.91 12.39 5.11
N PHE A 417 7.88 11.81 4.45
CA PHE A 417 7.67 11.08 3.21
C PHE A 417 8.58 9.84 3.15
N LEU A 418 8.05 8.73 2.65
CA LEU A 418 8.80 7.49 2.46
C LEU A 418 8.41 6.85 1.14
N VAL A 419 9.42 6.32 0.44
CA VAL A 419 9.26 5.31 -0.62
C VAL A 419 9.85 4.01 -0.13
N VAL A 420 8.97 3.05 0.12
CA VAL A 420 9.31 1.71 0.65
C VAL A 420 9.19 0.69 -0.47
N GLY A 421 10.10 -0.24 -0.57
CA GLY A 421 10.05 -1.31 -1.56
C GLY A 421 9.75 -2.67 -0.95
N GLU A 422 8.97 -3.46 -1.66
CA GLU A 422 8.85 -4.88 -1.40
C GLU A 422 9.92 -5.64 -2.21
N GLU A 423 10.90 -6.19 -1.49
CA GLU A 423 11.91 -7.12 -2.01
C GLU A 423 12.21 -8.14 -0.91
N LEU A 424 11.64 -9.34 -1.04
CA LEU A 424 11.63 -10.34 0.03
C LEU A 424 13.02 -10.89 0.40
N ALA A 425 14.02 -10.70 -0.45
CA ALA A 425 15.42 -10.99 -0.12
C ALA A 425 16.05 -9.94 0.83
N VAL A 426 15.39 -8.81 1.03
CA VAL A 426 15.81 -7.67 1.88
C VAL A 426 17.25 -7.23 1.54
N PRO A 427 17.55 -6.85 0.29
CA PRO A 427 18.89 -6.44 -0.10
C PRO A 427 19.19 -5.03 0.42
N ILE A 428 19.97 -4.95 1.49
CA ILE A 428 20.35 -3.66 2.13
C ILE A 428 21.06 -2.71 1.13
N ALA A 429 21.57 -3.23 0.04
CA ALA A 429 22.15 -2.40 -1.02
C ALA A 429 21.17 -1.39 -1.63
N LEU A 430 19.87 -1.68 -1.67
CA LEU A 430 18.85 -0.71 -2.10
C LEU A 430 18.81 0.53 -1.20
N ILE A 431 19.03 0.34 0.09
CA ILE A 431 19.09 1.45 1.07
C ILE A 431 20.47 2.14 1.00
N THR A 432 21.57 1.39 1.07
CA THR A 432 22.91 1.98 1.13
C THR A 432 23.32 2.69 -0.16
N GLN A 433 22.71 2.33 -1.30
CA GLN A 433 22.88 3.01 -2.59
C GLN A 433 21.82 4.10 -2.82
N ASN A 434 21.02 4.42 -1.81
CA ASN A 434 19.95 5.43 -1.87
C ASN A 434 18.92 5.19 -2.99
N ARG A 435 18.61 3.91 -3.28
CA ARG A 435 17.58 3.54 -4.28
C ARG A 435 16.18 3.59 -3.69
N LEU A 436 16.04 3.30 -2.39
CA LEU A 436 14.80 3.35 -1.61
C LEU A 436 15.06 3.99 -0.25
N ASP A 437 14.02 4.49 0.38
CA ASP A 437 14.07 5.00 1.74
C ASP A 437 13.93 3.87 2.77
N GLY A 438 13.15 2.84 2.44
CA GLY A 438 12.90 1.69 3.30
C GLY A 438 12.61 0.42 2.53
N LEU A 439 12.61 -0.70 3.26
CA LEU A 439 12.26 -2.04 2.75
C LEU A 439 11.27 -2.72 3.69
N TRP A 440 10.34 -3.48 3.12
CA TRP A 440 9.64 -4.49 3.88
C TRP A 440 10.64 -5.48 4.48
N ASN A 441 10.55 -5.68 5.81
CA ASN A 441 11.50 -6.50 6.55
C ASN A 441 11.00 -7.95 6.70
N GLU A 442 11.08 -8.72 5.64
CA GLU A 442 10.72 -10.15 5.63
C GLU A 442 11.47 -10.95 6.71
N ASN A 443 12.68 -10.52 7.07
CA ASN A 443 13.43 -11.15 8.15
C ASN A 443 12.75 -10.99 9.52
N PHE A 444 12.11 -9.84 9.78
CA PHE A 444 11.34 -9.63 11.00
C PHE A 444 10.21 -10.67 11.13
N LYS A 445 9.39 -10.81 10.08
CA LYS A 445 8.28 -11.79 10.03
C LYS A 445 8.77 -13.20 10.36
N ARG A 446 9.86 -13.63 9.73
CA ARG A 446 10.43 -14.94 9.92
C ARG A 446 10.92 -15.16 11.36
N MET A 447 11.63 -14.17 11.91
CA MET A 447 12.19 -14.24 13.27
C MET A 447 11.12 -14.16 14.37
N VAL A 448 10.10 -13.29 14.23
CA VAL A 448 9.04 -13.19 15.25
C VAL A 448 8.22 -14.46 15.32
N ARG A 449 7.90 -15.07 14.17
CA ARG A 449 7.20 -16.35 14.11
C ARG A 449 8.00 -17.49 14.77
N SER A 450 9.31 -17.55 14.53
CA SER A 450 10.20 -18.50 15.23
C SER A 450 10.24 -18.23 16.74
N ALA A 451 10.39 -16.96 17.13
CA ALA A 451 10.52 -16.58 18.54
C ALA A 451 9.27 -16.94 19.37
N ILE A 452 8.07 -16.69 18.86
CA ILE A 452 6.81 -17.05 19.58
C ILE A 452 6.53 -18.56 19.62
N LEU A 453 7.26 -19.38 18.85
CA LEU A 453 7.30 -20.82 19.01
C LEU A 453 8.40 -21.27 20.00
N GLY A 454 9.22 -20.34 20.49
CA GLY A 454 10.38 -20.64 21.34
C GLY A 454 11.53 -21.26 20.55
N GLN A 455 11.62 -21.02 19.27
CA GLN A 455 12.62 -21.59 18.37
C GLN A 455 13.58 -20.51 17.87
N SER A 456 14.84 -20.91 17.65
CA SER A 456 15.79 -20.08 16.90
C SER A 456 15.34 -20.00 15.44
N ASP A 457 15.53 -18.87 14.83
CA ASP A 457 15.43 -18.78 13.38
C ASP A 457 16.55 -19.58 12.71
N GLU A 458 16.26 -20.25 11.61
CA GLU A 458 17.20 -21.15 10.92
C GLU A 458 18.46 -20.46 10.39
N LYS A 459 18.37 -19.14 10.13
CA LYS A 459 19.50 -18.34 9.64
C LYS A 459 20.33 -17.71 10.78
N GLU A 460 19.91 -17.91 12.03
CA GLU A 460 20.55 -17.29 13.18
C GLU A 460 21.30 -18.31 14.06
N PRO A 461 22.46 -17.92 14.65
CA PRO A 461 23.30 -18.85 15.39
C PRO A 461 22.67 -19.32 16.72
N SER A 462 21.69 -18.59 17.25
CA SER A 462 21.02 -18.92 18.50
C SER A 462 19.67 -18.21 18.65
N PHE A 463 18.88 -18.64 19.64
CA PHE A 463 17.64 -17.98 20.02
C PHE A 463 17.86 -16.52 20.47
N GLU A 464 18.93 -16.28 21.22
CA GLU A 464 19.29 -14.93 21.63
C GLU A 464 19.53 -14.02 20.43
N TRP A 465 20.27 -14.47 19.43
CA TRP A 465 20.53 -13.69 18.23
C TRP A 465 19.28 -13.48 17.37
N THR A 466 18.37 -14.46 17.33
CA THR A 466 17.05 -14.30 16.73
C THR A 466 16.30 -13.12 17.35
N VAL A 467 16.21 -13.07 18.68
CA VAL A 467 15.49 -12.00 19.38
C VAL A 467 16.25 -10.67 19.29
N ARG A 468 17.58 -10.63 19.38
CA ARG A 468 18.35 -9.40 19.24
C ARG A 468 18.15 -8.74 17.90
N LYS A 469 18.19 -9.48 16.79
CA LYS A 469 17.94 -8.97 15.45
C LYS A 469 16.47 -8.62 15.22
N LEU A 470 15.55 -9.39 15.81
CA LEU A 470 14.13 -9.09 15.79
C LEU A 470 13.84 -7.69 16.39
N ILE A 471 14.48 -7.34 17.49
CA ILE A 471 14.25 -6.07 18.18
C ILE A 471 15.06 -4.92 17.59
N ASP A 472 16.25 -5.18 17.06
CA ASP A 472 17.11 -4.14 16.48
C ASP A 472 17.48 -4.44 15.03
N CYS A 473 16.74 -3.85 14.09
CA CYS A 473 16.97 -4.03 12.66
C CYS A 473 18.36 -3.58 12.20
N ARG A 474 19.06 -2.73 12.97
CA ARG A 474 20.41 -2.29 12.65
C ARG A 474 21.42 -3.45 12.67
N LEU A 475 21.15 -4.50 13.42
CA LEU A 475 21.92 -5.75 13.42
C LEU A 475 21.76 -6.55 12.10
N MET A 476 20.82 -6.15 11.25
CA MET A 476 20.61 -6.70 9.90
C MET A 476 21.13 -5.79 8.78
N GLY A 477 21.73 -4.64 9.13
CA GLY A 477 22.34 -3.70 8.18
C GLY A 477 21.54 -2.43 7.92
N PHE A 478 20.33 -2.29 8.42
CA PHE A 478 19.63 -1.00 8.41
C PHE A 478 20.37 0.00 9.31
N GLN A 479 20.26 1.28 9.01
CA GLN A 479 20.95 2.34 9.77
C GLN A 479 19.99 3.13 10.65
N ASP A 480 18.73 3.22 10.24
CA ASP A 480 17.68 4.00 10.89
C ASP A 480 16.36 3.23 11.00
N CYS A 481 15.55 3.56 12.00
CA CYS A 481 14.27 2.91 12.23
C CYS A 481 13.26 3.12 11.07
N SER A 482 13.36 4.21 10.34
CA SER A 482 12.48 4.48 9.19
C SER A 482 12.78 3.63 7.96
N GLN A 483 13.91 2.90 7.96
CA GLN A 483 14.35 2.10 6.81
C GLN A 483 13.79 0.67 6.79
N ALA A 484 13.27 0.17 7.91
CA ALA A 484 12.75 -1.18 8.03
C ALA A 484 11.25 -1.15 8.36
N VAL A 485 10.40 -1.61 7.46
CA VAL A 485 8.98 -1.84 7.74
C VAL A 485 8.83 -3.25 8.30
N ASN A 486 8.62 -3.34 9.61
CA ASN A 486 8.51 -4.60 10.34
C ASN A 486 7.05 -5.07 10.35
N TYR A 487 6.81 -6.34 10.07
CA TYR A 487 5.46 -6.94 10.08
C TYR A 487 5.47 -8.39 10.55
N ILE A 488 4.32 -8.86 11.03
CA ILE A 488 4.10 -10.25 11.48
C ILE A 488 3.47 -11.07 10.36
N THR A 489 2.58 -10.46 9.62
CA THR A 489 1.84 -11.00 8.47
C THR A 489 1.65 -9.87 7.46
N SER A 490 1.61 -10.19 6.17
CA SER A 490 1.22 -9.30 5.07
C SER A 490 0.12 -9.94 4.25
N HIS A 491 -0.50 -9.18 3.34
CA HIS A 491 -1.50 -9.70 2.42
C HIS A 491 -0.99 -10.91 1.63
N ASP A 492 0.29 -10.94 1.21
CA ASP A 492 0.88 -12.06 0.49
C ASP A 492 0.91 -13.36 1.31
N VAL A 493 1.24 -13.26 2.59
CA VAL A 493 1.23 -14.42 3.48
C VAL A 493 -0.19 -14.92 3.70
N GLU A 494 -1.09 -14.00 3.94
CA GLU A 494 -2.51 -14.31 4.11
C GLU A 494 -3.09 -14.93 2.83
N GLY A 495 -2.99 -14.27 1.70
CA GLY A 495 -3.64 -14.71 0.47
C GLY A 495 -2.89 -15.82 -0.27
N PHE A 496 -1.56 -15.83 -0.28
CA PHE A 496 -0.81 -16.86 -0.99
C PHE A 496 -0.64 -18.14 -0.18
N ARG A 497 -0.43 -18.02 1.14
CA ARG A 497 -0.24 -19.16 2.04
C ARG A 497 -1.49 -19.56 2.80
N ASN A 498 -2.59 -18.81 2.67
CA ASN A 498 -3.81 -18.98 3.45
C ASN A 498 -3.53 -19.00 4.96
N GLU A 499 -2.69 -18.08 5.44
CA GLU A 499 -2.17 -18.12 6.79
C GLU A 499 -2.02 -16.74 7.45
N ARG A 500 -2.90 -16.42 8.38
CA ARG A 500 -2.73 -15.34 9.36
C ARG A 500 -1.93 -15.82 10.57
N LEU A 501 -1.54 -14.91 11.48
CA LEU A 501 -0.80 -15.30 12.68
C LEU A 501 -1.55 -16.35 13.53
N PHE A 502 -2.87 -16.20 13.67
CA PHE A 502 -3.69 -17.20 14.35
C PHE A 502 -3.58 -18.58 13.70
N ASN A 503 -3.73 -18.66 12.39
CA ASN A 503 -3.62 -19.91 11.61
C ASN A 503 -2.20 -20.52 11.75
N PHE A 504 -1.16 -19.67 11.71
CA PHE A 504 0.22 -20.09 11.92
C PHE A 504 0.41 -20.82 13.26
N LEU A 505 -0.14 -20.26 14.35
CA LEU A 505 -0.07 -20.90 15.65
C LEU A 505 -0.84 -22.22 15.70
N VAL A 506 -2.03 -22.27 15.08
CA VAL A 506 -2.82 -23.52 14.97
C VAL A 506 -2.06 -24.58 14.18
N ASN A 507 -1.49 -24.22 13.03
CA ASN A 507 -0.73 -25.13 12.15
C ASN A 507 0.53 -25.68 12.85
N ASN A 508 1.12 -24.89 13.75
CA ASN A 508 2.24 -25.30 14.59
C ASN A 508 1.81 -25.97 15.92
N GLN A 509 0.56 -26.44 16.00
CA GLN A 509 0.01 -27.21 17.14
C GLN A 509 0.01 -26.45 18.48
N VAL A 510 0.00 -25.13 18.47
CA VAL A 510 -0.17 -24.32 19.67
C VAL A 510 -1.63 -24.37 20.08
N SER A 511 -1.98 -25.26 21.01
CA SER A 511 -3.35 -25.47 21.49
C SER A 511 -3.75 -24.54 22.64
N VAL A 512 -2.77 -24.17 23.46
CA VAL A 512 -2.93 -23.25 24.60
C VAL A 512 -2.01 -22.04 24.42
N GLU A 513 -2.26 -20.96 25.16
CA GLU A 513 -1.41 -19.76 25.17
C GLU A 513 -1.35 -18.99 23.84
N ARG A 514 -2.25 -19.25 22.87
CA ARG A 514 -2.28 -18.54 21.58
C ARG A 514 -2.42 -17.04 21.77
N GLU A 515 -3.36 -16.61 22.59
CA GLU A 515 -3.58 -15.20 22.91
C GLU A 515 -2.30 -14.53 23.45
N LYS A 516 -1.61 -15.18 24.40
CA LYS A 516 -0.37 -14.64 24.97
C LYS A 516 0.75 -14.56 23.93
N ARG A 517 0.87 -15.57 23.06
CA ARG A 517 1.88 -15.56 21.98
C ARG A 517 1.60 -14.50 20.92
N ILE A 518 0.33 -14.22 20.63
CA ILE A 518 -0.06 -13.11 19.76
C ILE A 518 0.30 -11.77 20.43
N LYS A 519 -0.06 -11.57 21.69
CA LYS A 519 0.32 -10.37 22.45
C LYS A 519 1.84 -10.18 22.53
N LEU A 520 2.59 -11.28 22.72
CA LEU A 520 4.06 -11.27 22.72
C LEU A 520 4.63 -10.84 21.34
N ALA A 521 4.05 -11.32 20.23
CA ALA A 521 4.45 -10.91 18.89
C ALA A 521 4.23 -9.42 18.68
N PHE A 522 3.07 -8.88 19.09
CA PHE A 522 2.78 -7.44 19.00
C PHE A 522 3.67 -6.61 19.93
N ALA A 523 4.01 -7.08 21.12
CA ALA A 523 4.98 -6.40 21.97
C ALA A 523 6.35 -6.29 21.28
N CYS A 524 6.82 -7.37 20.63
CA CYS A 524 8.04 -7.32 19.82
C CYS A 524 7.91 -6.33 18.67
N LEU A 525 6.82 -6.38 17.90
CA LEU A 525 6.59 -5.49 16.74
C LEU A 525 6.61 -4.02 17.16
N LEU A 526 5.83 -3.66 18.17
CA LEU A 526 5.57 -2.26 18.55
C LEU A 526 6.69 -1.64 19.39
N THR A 527 7.62 -2.46 19.90
CA THR A 527 8.78 -1.97 20.67
C THR A 527 10.13 -2.14 19.97
N SER A 528 10.15 -2.78 18.79
CA SER A 528 11.35 -2.93 17.97
C SER A 528 11.80 -1.62 17.32
N VAL A 529 13.06 -1.59 16.87
CA VAL A 529 13.57 -0.58 15.95
C VAL A 529 13.06 -0.89 14.55
N GLY A 530 12.26 -0.02 13.98
CA GLY A 530 11.60 -0.17 12.69
C GLY A 530 10.25 0.55 12.68
N VAL A 531 9.63 0.64 11.52
CA VAL A 531 8.25 1.10 11.32
C VAL A 531 7.34 -0.12 11.42
N PRO A 532 6.48 -0.23 12.43
CA PRO A 532 5.53 -1.32 12.51
C PRO A 532 4.48 -1.24 11.40
N MET A 533 4.15 -2.39 10.80
CA MET A 533 3.02 -2.57 9.88
C MET A 533 2.11 -3.69 10.40
N ILE A 534 0.81 -3.46 10.40
CA ILE A 534 -0.23 -4.37 10.84
C ILE A 534 -1.15 -4.66 9.66
N LEU A 535 -1.24 -5.93 9.25
CA LEU A 535 -2.26 -6.36 8.29
C LEU A 535 -3.64 -6.30 8.96
N ALA A 536 -4.61 -5.73 8.28
CA ALA A 536 -5.99 -5.60 8.76
C ALA A 536 -6.53 -6.92 9.32
N GLY A 537 -7.03 -6.87 10.56
CA GLY A 537 -7.55 -8.03 11.31
C GLY A 537 -6.54 -8.72 12.23
N GLU A 538 -5.23 -8.55 12.03
CA GLU A 538 -4.24 -9.15 12.94
C GLU A 538 -4.32 -8.57 14.36
N GLU A 539 -4.73 -7.31 14.50
CA GLU A 539 -4.85 -6.60 15.78
C GLU A 539 -5.90 -7.17 16.72
N PHE A 540 -6.80 -7.99 16.20
CA PHE A 540 -7.76 -8.78 17.00
C PHE A 540 -7.68 -10.28 16.71
N ALA A 541 -6.57 -10.74 16.17
CA ALA A 541 -6.30 -12.15 15.86
C ALA A 541 -7.35 -12.75 14.90
N ASP A 542 -7.66 -12.04 13.81
CA ASP A 542 -8.47 -12.62 12.75
C ASP A 542 -7.81 -13.88 12.18
N GLN A 543 -8.60 -14.72 11.54
CA GLN A 543 -8.12 -15.99 11.00
C GLN A 543 -8.54 -16.11 9.53
N HIS A 544 -7.75 -16.84 8.77
CA HIS A 544 -8.09 -17.21 7.41
C HIS A 544 -9.11 -18.35 7.44
N ASP A 545 -10.31 -18.11 6.89
CA ASP A 545 -11.43 -19.07 6.91
C ASP A 545 -11.53 -19.86 5.60
N LEU A 546 -11.20 -19.21 4.48
CA LEU A 546 -11.45 -19.76 3.14
C LEU A 546 -10.13 -20.16 2.47
N VAL A 547 -9.96 -21.45 2.22
CA VAL A 547 -8.81 -21.94 1.44
C VAL A 547 -9.21 -21.99 -0.03
N ILE A 548 -8.71 -21.02 -0.81
CA ILE A 548 -8.92 -20.97 -2.26
C ILE A 548 -7.58 -21.14 -2.95
N HIS A 549 -7.40 -22.29 -3.60
CA HIS A 549 -6.13 -22.66 -4.19
C HIS A 549 -5.82 -21.95 -5.51
N ASP A 550 -6.86 -21.48 -6.22
CA ASP A 550 -6.73 -20.97 -7.60
C ASP A 550 -6.82 -19.44 -7.71
N LYS A 551 -7.15 -18.75 -6.63
CA LYS A 551 -7.28 -17.28 -6.61
C LYS A 551 -6.68 -16.75 -5.33
N LYS A 552 -5.86 -15.72 -5.45
CA LYS A 552 -5.48 -14.88 -4.34
C LYS A 552 -6.75 -14.18 -3.82
N GLN A 553 -6.80 -13.79 -2.56
CA GLN A 553 -7.62 -12.70 -2.08
C GLN A 553 -9.11 -12.95 -1.96
N VAL A 554 -9.48 -13.91 -1.24
CA VAL A 554 -10.89 -14.20 -1.12
C VAL A 554 -11.37 -14.39 0.30
N ASP A 555 -10.52 -14.08 1.26
CA ASP A 555 -10.90 -14.14 2.66
C ASP A 555 -10.93 -12.72 3.27
N PRO A 556 -12.09 -12.04 3.24
CA PRO A 556 -12.21 -10.71 3.81
C PRO A 556 -12.02 -10.73 5.33
N VAL A 557 -11.57 -9.61 5.88
CA VAL A 557 -11.43 -9.46 7.33
C VAL A 557 -12.79 -9.62 8.01
N ASN A 558 -12.89 -10.53 8.97
CA ASN A 558 -14.10 -10.77 9.72
C ASN A 558 -14.15 -9.92 11.00
N TYR A 559 -14.58 -8.67 10.85
CA TYR A 559 -14.68 -7.73 11.97
C TYR A 559 -15.72 -8.12 13.05
N ASP A 560 -16.68 -9.00 12.75
CA ASP A 560 -17.64 -9.49 13.75
C ASP A 560 -16.95 -10.29 14.85
N ARG A 561 -15.75 -10.76 14.61
CA ARG A 561 -14.92 -11.43 15.63
C ARG A 561 -14.50 -10.53 16.79
N LEU A 562 -14.61 -9.23 16.66
CA LEU A 562 -14.46 -8.30 17.78
C LEU A 562 -15.52 -8.50 18.89
N GLU A 563 -16.61 -9.21 18.60
CA GLU A 563 -17.59 -9.60 19.64
C GLU A 563 -17.05 -10.72 20.57
N ASP A 564 -16.02 -11.46 20.16
CA ASP A 564 -15.36 -12.46 21.00
C ASP A 564 -14.54 -11.78 22.11
N PRO A 565 -14.83 -11.99 23.41
CA PRO A 565 -14.14 -11.26 24.50
C PRO A 565 -12.63 -11.36 24.48
N TRP A 566 -12.06 -12.52 24.14
CA TRP A 566 -10.62 -12.72 24.10
C TRP A 566 -9.95 -12.00 22.91
N ARG A 567 -10.68 -11.81 21.80
CA ARG A 567 -10.20 -11.04 20.65
C ARG A 567 -10.27 -9.55 20.92
N MET A 568 -11.34 -9.10 21.58
CA MET A 568 -11.44 -7.73 22.06
C MET A 568 -10.31 -7.41 23.06
N ASP A 569 -9.94 -8.35 23.94
CA ASP A 569 -8.81 -8.15 24.86
C ASP A 569 -7.46 -8.07 24.13
N ILE A 570 -7.29 -8.79 23.00
CA ILE A 570 -6.11 -8.61 22.12
C ILE A 570 -6.16 -7.22 21.48
N PHE A 571 -7.29 -6.81 20.91
CA PHE A 571 -7.46 -5.49 20.30
C PHE A 571 -7.11 -4.37 21.28
N GLU A 572 -7.65 -4.40 22.50
CA GLU A 572 -7.36 -3.42 23.53
C GLU A 572 -5.87 -3.40 23.94
N TYR A 573 -5.24 -4.56 23.99
CA TYR A 573 -3.81 -4.68 24.27
C TYR A 573 -2.98 -4.04 23.14
N VAL A 574 -3.30 -4.38 21.89
CA VAL A 574 -2.60 -3.84 20.71
C VAL A 574 -2.82 -2.34 20.61
N SER A 575 -4.06 -1.87 20.75
CA SER A 575 -4.40 -0.44 20.72
C SER A 575 -3.59 0.36 21.75
N ARG A 576 -3.51 -0.10 23.02
CA ARG A 576 -2.68 0.58 24.03
C ARG A 576 -1.21 0.71 23.59
N LEU A 577 -0.64 -0.35 23.00
CA LEU A 577 0.74 -0.32 22.53
C LEU A 577 0.93 0.52 21.28
N VAL A 578 -0.04 0.57 20.37
CA VAL A 578 -0.01 1.42 19.17
C VAL A 578 -0.06 2.89 19.58
N HIS A 579 -0.99 3.31 20.42
CA HIS A 579 -1.05 4.68 20.96
C HIS A 579 0.24 5.05 21.69
N PHE A 580 0.82 4.12 22.42
CA PHE A 580 2.10 4.33 23.08
C PHE A 580 3.25 4.47 22.05
N ARG A 581 3.29 3.62 21.02
CA ARG A 581 4.32 3.64 19.96
C ARG A 581 4.31 4.95 19.18
N THR A 582 3.13 5.47 18.86
CA THR A 582 2.97 6.70 18.05
C THR A 582 3.28 7.97 18.84
N SER A 583 3.15 7.94 20.17
CA SER A 583 3.26 9.13 21.01
C SER A 583 4.54 9.21 21.88
N TYR A 584 5.17 8.07 22.23
CA TYR A 584 6.24 8.05 23.24
C TYR A 584 7.63 8.14 22.61
N ASP A 585 8.43 9.16 23.00
CA ASP A 585 9.71 9.51 22.37
C ASP A 585 10.74 8.37 22.35
N ALA A 586 10.80 7.56 23.41
CA ALA A 586 11.76 6.46 23.50
C ALA A 586 11.63 5.44 22.37
N LEU A 587 10.46 5.30 21.76
CA LEU A 587 10.22 4.36 20.66
C LEU A 587 10.48 4.99 19.29
N ALA A 588 10.63 6.31 19.21
CA ALA A 588 10.92 7.02 17.98
C ALA A 588 12.42 7.13 17.64
N VAL A 589 13.29 6.57 18.46
CA VAL A 589 14.76 6.63 18.30
C VAL A 589 15.37 5.24 18.12
N ASN A 590 16.62 5.20 17.67
CA ASN A 590 17.30 3.94 17.34
C ASN A 590 17.95 3.26 18.54
N ASP A 591 18.21 3.96 19.65
CA ASP A 591 18.96 3.39 20.77
C ASP A 591 18.23 2.24 21.44
N THR A 592 18.92 1.12 21.53
CA THR A 592 18.41 -0.15 22.04
C THR A 592 19.54 -0.89 22.71
N ASP A 593 19.33 -1.35 23.94
CA ASP A 593 20.29 -2.17 24.70
C ASP A 593 19.57 -3.37 25.31
N PHE A 594 20.20 -4.55 25.25
CA PHE A 594 19.72 -5.73 25.99
C PHE A 594 20.38 -5.76 27.35
N ILE A 595 19.59 -5.55 28.39
CA ILE A 595 20.07 -5.36 29.78
C ILE A 595 20.07 -6.63 30.62
N HIS A 596 19.28 -7.65 30.22
CA HIS A 596 19.19 -8.92 30.92
C HIS A 596 18.84 -10.04 29.94
N VAL A 597 19.50 -11.20 30.10
CA VAL A 597 19.23 -12.45 29.37
C VAL A 597 19.31 -13.62 30.31
N ASP A 598 18.28 -14.46 30.36
CA ASP A 598 18.24 -15.64 31.26
C ASP A 598 17.71 -16.88 30.51
N PHE A 599 18.59 -17.85 30.32
CA PHE A 599 18.30 -19.17 29.74
C PHE A 599 18.44 -20.31 30.74
N ASN A 600 18.58 -20.02 32.05
CA ASN A 600 18.72 -21.04 33.04
C ASN A 600 17.39 -21.75 33.32
N GLU A 601 17.43 -23.02 33.65
CA GLU A 601 16.28 -23.80 34.09
C GLU A 601 15.08 -23.78 33.11
N GLY A 602 15.35 -23.76 31.80
CA GLY A 602 14.31 -23.76 30.77
C GLY A 602 13.71 -22.40 30.50
N LYS A 603 14.18 -21.33 31.11
CA LYS A 603 13.79 -19.96 30.81
C LYS A 603 14.26 -19.54 29.43
N ARG A 604 13.51 -18.61 28.79
CA ARG A 604 13.91 -17.84 27.66
C ARG A 604 13.44 -16.40 27.84
N VAL A 605 14.08 -15.71 28.81
CA VAL A 605 13.74 -14.33 29.16
C VAL A 605 14.81 -13.40 28.60
N LEU A 606 14.36 -12.44 27.81
CA LEU A 606 15.19 -11.35 27.33
C LEU A 606 14.55 -10.01 27.73
N VAL A 607 15.40 -9.08 28.15
CA VAL A 607 14.97 -7.74 28.54
C VAL A 607 15.76 -6.71 27.76
N TRP A 608 15.06 -5.81 27.10
CA TRP A 608 15.68 -4.71 26.37
C TRP A 608 15.10 -3.38 26.81
N GLN A 609 15.90 -2.33 26.62
CA GLN A 609 15.51 -0.94 26.86
C GLN A 609 15.63 -0.10 25.60
N ARG A 610 14.77 0.95 25.49
CA ARG A 610 14.74 1.89 24.39
C ARG A 610 14.73 3.33 24.94
N GLY A 611 15.40 4.27 24.25
CA GLY A 611 15.26 5.72 24.43
C GLY A 611 16.17 6.37 25.48
N GLN A 612 17.02 5.64 26.18
CA GLN A 612 17.81 6.17 27.28
C GLN A 612 18.81 7.24 26.86
N LYS A 613 19.42 7.10 25.68
CA LYS A 613 20.57 7.96 25.27
C LYS A 613 20.14 9.26 24.59
N HIS A 614 18.95 9.30 23.99
CA HIS A 614 18.56 10.37 23.07
C HIS A 614 17.41 11.24 23.56
N THR A 615 16.40 10.67 24.19
CA THR A 615 15.15 11.38 24.47
C THR A 615 14.95 11.76 25.94
N GLY A 616 15.74 11.21 26.85
CA GLY A 616 15.49 11.33 28.28
C GLY A 616 14.23 10.61 28.76
N SER A 617 13.54 9.90 27.89
CA SER A 617 12.48 8.94 28.19
C SER A 617 13.03 7.50 28.09
N LEU A 618 12.33 6.55 28.68
CA LEU A 618 12.84 5.19 28.77
C LEU A 618 11.70 4.18 28.74
N VAL A 619 11.88 3.16 27.91
CA VAL A 619 11.04 1.96 27.88
C VAL A 619 11.88 0.74 28.23
N VAL A 620 11.35 -0.13 29.07
CA VAL A 620 11.94 -1.45 29.37
C VAL A 620 10.89 -2.51 29.03
N VAL A 621 11.29 -3.49 28.23
CA VAL A 621 10.44 -4.65 27.90
C VAL A 621 11.02 -5.90 28.50
N VAL A 622 10.19 -6.61 29.26
CA VAL A 622 10.53 -7.93 29.83
C VAL A 622 9.72 -8.98 29.09
N ALA A 623 10.38 -9.82 28.29
CA ALA A 623 9.72 -10.80 27.45
C ALA A 623 10.19 -12.23 27.75
N ASN A 624 9.23 -13.13 27.97
CA ASN A 624 9.45 -14.55 28.22
C ASN A 624 8.91 -15.37 27.02
N PHE A 625 9.81 -16.04 26.34
CA PHE A 625 9.53 -16.86 25.15
C PHE A 625 9.53 -18.37 25.50
N SER A 626 9.02 -18.73 26.66
CA SER A 626 9.01 -20.14 27.14
C SER A 626 7.80 -20.45 27.99
N ASP A 627 7.57 -21.74 28.25
CA ASP A 627 6.54 -22.23 29.17
C ASP A 627 6.91 -22.02 30.64
N TRP A 628 8.11 -21.56 30.92
CA TRP A 628 8.53 -21.24 32.27
C TRP A 628 7.76 -20.01 32.79
N GLY A 629 7.45 -19.99 34.08
CA GLY A 629 6.83 -18.86 34.76
C GLY A 629 7.06 -18.85 36.24
N THR A 630 6.89 -17.69 36.85
CA THR A 630 6.92 -17.51 38.29
C THR A 630 5.82 -18.37 38.96
N ASP A 631 6.11 -19.02 40.10
CA ASP A 631 5.12 -19.84 40.79
C ASP A 631 3.96 -19.00 41.34
N THR A 632 2.82 -19.08 40.69
CA THR A 632 1.60 -18.32 41.04
C THR A 632 1.01 -18.69 42.39
N ARG A 633 1.42 -19.82 42.97
CA ARG A 633 0.98 -20.25 44.30
C ARG A 633 1.68 -19.48 45.43
N ASN A 634 2.79 -18.83 45.13
CA ASN A 634 3.50 -17.97 46.04
C ASN A 634 3.19 -16.50 45.76
N PRO A 635 2.39 -15.82 46.62
CA PRO A 635 2.00 -14.43 46.37
C PRO A 635 3.17 -13.43 46.44
N ASN A 636 4.32 -13.87 46.97
CA ASN A 636 5.56 -13.08 47.04
C ASN A 636 6.59 -13.52 45.99
N ALA A 637 6.20 -14.38 45.04
CA ALA A 637 7.11 -14.80 43.99
C ALA A 637 7.50 -13.61 43.11
N GLU A 638 8.77 -13.47 42.82
CA GLU A 638 9.32 -12.39 42.00
C GLU A 638 10.24 -12.97 40.94
N TYR A 639 10.41 -12.19 39.84
CA TYR A 639 11.44 -12.38 38.84
C TYR A 639 12.35 -11.15 38.83
N VAL A 640 13.60 -11.30 39.18
CA VAL A 640 14.53 -10.18 39.35
C VAL A 640 15.28 -9.90 38.05
N VAL A 641 15.11 -8.71 37.50
CA VAL A 641 15.91 -8.17 36.39
C VAL A 641 17.10 -7.42 36.98
N HIS A 642 18.29 -8.03 36.97
CA HIS A 642 19.46 -7.53 37.71
C HIS A 642 19.99 -6.16 37.24
N ASN A 643 19.84 -5.80 35.95
CA ASN A 643 20.35 -4.57 35.37
C ASN A 643 19.23 -3.54 35.11
N TRP A 644 18.17 -3.59 35.92
CA TRP A 644 17.10 -2.62 35.80
C TRP A 644 17.63 -1.17 35.92
N PRO A 645 17.28 -0.24 35.02
CA PRO A 645 17.77 1.12 35.07
C PRO A 645 17.25 1.85 36.32
N PRO A 646 18.05 2.77 36.92
CA PRO A 646 17.62 3.51 38.09
C PRO A 646 16.42 4.39 37.78
N THR A 647 15.48 4.48 38.72
CA THR A 647 14.34 5.40 38.62
C THR A 647 14.78 6.82 38.97
N PRO A 648 14.68 7.80 38.05
CA PRO A 648 15.00 9.19 38.36
C PRO A 648 14.06 9.78 39.43
N ALA A 649 14.55 10.77 40.20
CA ALA A 649 13.74 11.41 41.20
C ALA A 649 12.49 12.07 40.61
N GLY A 650 11.33 11.80 41.21
CA GLY A 650 10.03 12.33 40.77
C GLY A 650 9.41 11.57 39.58
N LYS A 651 10.00 10.46 39.17
CA LYS A 651 9.46 9.57 38.14
C LYS A 651 8.93 8.26 38.73
N ASN A 652 7.98 7.64 38.02
CA ASN A 652 7.42 6.33 38.35
C ASN A 652 7.48 5.42 37.12
N TRP A 653 7.38 4.12 37.36
CA TRP A 653 7.22 3.13 36.31
C TRP A 653 5.74 2.78 36.12
N ARG A 654 5.34 2.69 34.87
CA ARG A 654 4.00 2.23 34.47
C ARG A 654 4.12 1.05 33.52
N ASP A 655 3.39 -0.03 33.80
CA ASP A 655 3.18 -1.10 32.82
C ASP A 655 2.13 -0.64 31.81
N VAL A 656 2.60 -0.27 30.62
CA VAL A 656 1.75 0.22 29.51
C VAL A 656 0.89 -0.92 28.97
N SER A 657 1.43 -2.14 28.92
CA SER A 657 0.73 -3.31 28.39
C SER A 657 -0.52 -3.65 29.20
N GLN A 658 -0.51 -3.35 30.50
CA GLN A 658 -1.64 -3.58 31.42
C GLN A 658 -2.32 -2.30 31.89
N GLY A 659 -1.78 -1.12 31.55
CA GLY A 659 -2.36 0.18 31.92
C GLY A 659 -2.30 0.51 33.41
N ARG A 660 -1.31 0.01 34.17
CA ARG A 660 -1.21 0.18 35.62
C ARG A 660 0.16 0.71 36.07
N ASP A 661 0.17 1.46 37.18
CA ASP A 661 1.40 1.92 37.81
C ASP A 661 2.06 0.79 38.61
N ILE A 662 3.40 0.78 38.64
CA ILE A 662 4.19 -0.22 39.35
C ILE A 662 4.58 0.32 40.74
N PRO A 663 4.24 -0.39 41.83
CA PRO A 663 4.73 -0.03 43.14
C PRO A 663 6.26 -0.04 43.19
N PRO A 664 6.92 0.92 43.88
CA PRO A 664 8.38 1.05 43.88
C PRO A 664 9.13 -0.23 44.29
N GLU A 665 8.57 -0.99 45.19
CA GLU A 665 9.14 -2.26 45.67
C GLU A 665 9.12 -3.38 44.63
N TRP A 666 8.27 -3.27 43.59
CA TRP A 666 8.13 -4.25 42.50
C TRP A 666 8.88 -3.86 41.23
N VAL A 667 9.46 -2.66 41.18
CA VAL A 667 10.21 -2.20 39.99
C VAL A 667 11.38 -3.16 39.71
N GLY A 668 11.38 -3.76 38.51
CA GLY A 668 12.37 -4.76 38.10
C GLY A 668 12.28 -6.10 38.82
N ARG A 669 11.19 -6.35 39.53
CA ARG A 669 10.98 -7.55 40.34
C ARG A 669 9.62 -8.21 40.19
N GLU A 670 8.79 -7.72 39.25
CA GLU A 670 7.47 -8.30 39.06
C GLU A 670 7.54 -9.77 38.60
N PRO A 671 6.56 -10.60 38.98
CA PRO A 671 6.45 -11.95 38.44
C PRO A 671 6.33 -11.92 36.92
N ILE A 672 6.82 -12.96 36.25
CA ILE A 672 6.66 -13.15 34.82
C ILE A 672 6.00 -14.50 34.56
N TYR A 673 5.12 -14.55 33.57
CA TYR A 673 4.35 -15.72 33.21
C TYR A 673 4.78 -16.33 31.88
N PRO A 674 4.37 -17.57 31.56
CA PRO A 674 4.65 -18.17 30.26
C PRO A 674 4.16 -17.32 29.10
N TRP A 675 5.02 -17.14 28.08
CA TRP A 675 4.70 -16.44 26.85
C TRP A 675 4.18 -15.00 27.05
N GLU A 676 4.73 -14.30 28.01
CA GLU A 676 4.31 -12.95 28.38
C GLU A 676 5.36 -11.91 27.99
N ALA A 677 4.90 -10.76 27.52
CA ALA A 677 5.71 -9.54 27.49
C ALA A 677 5.05 -8.44 28.32
N LYS A 678 5.86 -7.75 29.12
CA LYS A 678 5.48 -6.55 29.87
C LYS A 678 6.26 -5.38 29.35
N VAL A 679 5.56 -4.28 29.06
CA VAL A 679 6.13 -3.06 28.50
C VAL A 679 6.05 -1.95 29.56
N TYR A 680 7.18 -1.55 30.09
CA TYR A 680 7.28 -0.55 31.13
C TYR A 680 7.78 0.78 30.57
N ALA A 681 7.12 1.86 30.94
CA ALA A 681 7.52 3.21 30.61
C ALA A 681 7.83 4.02 31.87
N LEU A 682 8.79 4.91 31.75
CA LEU A 682 9.14 5.88 32.80
C LEU A 682 8.25 7.11 32.64
N VAL A 683 7.30 7.36 33.56
CA VAL A 683 6.31 8.43 33.51
C VAL A 683 6.55 9.53 34.56
#